data_8e6d58b65b18d09c32194b9ca51629e4
#
_entry.id   8e6d58b65b18d09c32194b9ca51629e4
#
_cell.length_a   1.000
_cell.length_b   1.000
_cell.length_c   1.000
_cell.angle_alpha   90.00
_cell.angle_beta   90.00
_cell.angle_gamma   90.00
#
_symmetry.space_group_name_H-M   'P 1'
#
loop_
_entity.id
_entity.type
_entity.pdbx_description
1 polymer ?
#
loop_
_entity_poly.entity_id
_entity_poly.type
_entity_poly.pdbx_seq_one_letter_code
_entity_poly.pdbx_strand_id
1 'polypeptide(L)'
;MANERLKIALAGNPNSGKTTLFNALTGSNQYVGNWPGVTVEKKEGKLKKHPDVIIEDLPGIYSLSPYTLEEVVSRNYLIGEHPDAILNIVDGTNLERNLYLTTQLLEIGVPVVVAVNMMDLVKKADDKIDITALSEKLGCKIVEISALKETGIMEAAEAAIAAAETKSATAIHKYEDKIETALSKITDSVLTDVPADQKRWYAIKVFERDEKVLARLNLNESQMAEVEAIISVVEKDLDDDAESIITNARYTFITETLNGIYTKQNAGKLSVSDKIDNIVTNRWLGLPIFAVVMFIVYFVSIQTFGTGATDWVNDGLFGDGWFWFGLGRAEFDEDSGTYKADQEAKQSFIDEAIEKGYISSSENSEGETEITVLKQEQLENLVVSADIHNDEGDVEETREVTYSDYEIYSAEEEPEAATYGPWQDGLPTVIGNFLKSIEVADWLQSLILNGIVAGVGAVLGFLPQMLVLFFFLAFLEGCGYMARIAFVMDRVFRKFGLSGKSFIPMLIGTGCGVPGVMASRTIENERDRRMTVMTTTFIPCSAKLPVIALIAGAFFQKSGLVATSAYFLGIAAIVISGITLKKTKMFAGDPAPFVMELPAYHWPTPSNILHSMWERGSSFVKKAGTIILLATVFVWFMQSYGFTENGFGAVEQSESMLAVIGNAIKFIFIPLGWGDWRAAVASITGLVAKENVVGTMGVLYGAGEVAENGWQIFKSMANAFNNNPVAGYSFLAFNLLCAPCFAAIGAIRREMNNGKWTWFAIAYQCSLAYVIALIIYQVGSAVTGNIHPIGLVVAIVCIAAIIWGLVRPAAKDDK
;
A
#
# COMPACT_ATOMS: atom_id res chain seq x y z
N MET A 1 -36.05 25.77 -27.79
CA MET A 1 -35.09 24.75 -28.12
C MET A 1 -34.00 24.90 -27.07
N ALA A 2 -33.81 23.92 -26.19
CA ALA A 2 -32.69 23.92 -25.26
C ALA A 2 -31.42 23.86 -26.11
N ASN A 3 -30.49 24.80 -25.93
CA ASN A 3 -29.16 24.75 -26.56
C ASN A 3 -28.55 23.42 -26.12
N GLU A 4 -28.49 22.42 -27.01
CA GLU A 4 -27.73 21.21 -26.76
C GLU A 4 -26.27 21.64 -26.56
N ARG A 5 -25.72 21.37 -25.38
CA ARG A 5 -24.33 21.65 -25.06
C ARG A 5 -23.45 20.73 -25.86
N LEU A 6 -22.50 21.29 -26.60
CA LEU A 6 -21.51 20.48 -27.32
C LEU A 6 -20.66 19.65 -26.34
N LYS A 7 -20.49 18.36 -26.59
CA LYS A 7 -19.68 17.46 -25.81
C LYS A 7 -18.43 17.05 -26.61
N ILE A 8 -17.26 17.36 -26.07
CA ILE A 8 -15.98 16.98 -26.66
C ILE A 8 -15.32 15.96 -25.74
N ALA A 9 -15.03 14.78 -26.28
CA ALA A 9 -14.28 13.74 -25.57
C ALA A 9 -12.78 14.00 -25.66
N LEU A 10 -12.09 14.07 -24.53
CA LEU A 10 -10.63 14.14 -24.49
C LEU A 10 -10.08 12.71 -24.36
N ALA A 11 -9.46 12.22 -25.44
CA ALA A 11 -8.85 10.88 -25.51
C ALA A 11 -7.32 10.98 -25.63
N GLY A 12 -6.61 9.93 -25.28
CA GLY A 12 -5.15 9.85 -25.45
C GLY A 12 -4.51 8.75 -24.62
N ASN A 13 -3.29 8.43 -24.99
CA ASN A 13 -2.52 7.41 -24.30
C ASN A 13 -2.18 7.85 -22.84
N PRO A 14 -1.95 6.91 -21.92
CA PRO A 14 -1.35 7.23 -20.63
C PRO A 14 -0.04 8.00 -20.83
N ASN A 15 0.20 8.99 -19.98
CA ASN A 15 1.39 9.88 -20.01
C ASN A 15 1.51 10.83 -21.22
N SER A 16 0.55 10.89 -22.13
CA SER A 16 0.56 11.86 -23.23
C SER A 16 0.35 13.32 -22.81
N GLY A 17 0.08 13.57 -21.52
CA GLY A 17 -0.21 14.91 -20.98
C GLY A 17 -1.70 15.27 -20.93
N LYS A 18 -2.59 14.27 -21.03
CA LYS A 18 -4.05 14.43 -21.08
C LYS A 18 -4.62 15.22 -19.89
N THR A 19 -4.29 14.82 -18.66
CA THR A 19 -4.73 15.51 -17.44
C THR A 19 -4.23 16.96 -17.37
N THR A 20 -3.00 17.22 -17.82
CA THR A 20 -2.45 18.58 -17.89
C THR A 20 -3.24 19.43 -18.88
N LEU A 21 -3.56 18.87 -20.04
CA LEU A 21 -4.38 19.55 -21.05
C LEU A 21 -5.80 19.82 -20.53
N PHE A 22 -6.44 18.82 -19.90
CA PHE A 22 -7.77 18.97 -19.34
C PHE A 22 -7.85 20.10 -18.29
N ASN A 23 -6.86 20.13 -17.36
CA ASN A 23 -6.77 21.17 -16.33
C ASN A 23 -6.54 22.56 -16.94
N ALA A 24 -5.71 22.65 -17.97
CA ALA A 24 -5.45 23.91 -18.67
C ALA A 24 -6.68 24.42 -19.43
N LEU A 25 -7.49 23.53 -20.02
CA LEU A 25 -8.71 23.86 -20.75
C LEU A 25 -9.87 24.25 -19.83
N THR A 26 -10.07 23.56 -18.70
CA THR A 26 -11.25 23.69 -17.83
C THR A 26 -11.03 24.55 -16.59
N GLY A 27 -9.78 24.62 -16.09
CA GLY A 27 -9.45 25.33 -14.87
C GLY A 27 -10.09 24.71 -13.63
N SER A 28 -10.67 25.55 -12.74
CA SER A 28 -11.30 25.10 -11.48
C SER A 28 -12.76 24.62 -11.64
N ASN A 29 -13.34 24.73 -12.82
CA ASN A 29 -14.74 24.37 -13.06
C ASN A 29 -14.88 22.92 -13.51
N GLN A 30 -14.51 21.98 -12.63
CA GLN A 30 -14.52 20.55 -12.90
C GLN A 30 -15.52 19.83 -12.00
N TYR A 31 -16.19 18.83 -12.54
CA TYR A 31 -16.95 17.84 -11.79
C TYR A 31 -16.18 16.52 -11.79
N VAL A 32 -16.00 15.93 -10.62
CA VAL A 32 -15.32 14.65 -10.44
C VAL A 32 -16.30 13.66 -9.83
N GLY A 33 -16.47 12.53 -10.49
CA GLY A 33 -17.32 11.42 -10.05
C GLY A 33 -16.76 10.08 -10.51
N ASN A 34 -17.57 9.03 -10.52
CA ASN A 34 -17.20 7.75 -11.12
C ASN A 34 -18.10 7.48 -12.33
N TRP A 35 -17.54 6.75 -13.29
CA TRP A 35 -18.34 6.24 -14.40
C TRP A 35 -19.43 5.28 -13.88
N PRO A 36 -20.65 5.29 -14.46
CA PRO A 36 -21.74 4.45 -13.99
C PRO A 36 -21.36 2.97 -13.91
N GLY A 37 -21.56 2.36 -12.74
CA GLY A 37 -21.34 0.94 -12.53
C GLY A 37 -19.88 0.47 -12.37
N VAL A 38 -18.92 1.36 -12.41
CA VAL A 38 -17.48 1.06 -12.28
C VAL A 38 -16.77 2.03 -11.34
N THR A 39 -15.58 1.65 -10.89
CA THR A 39 -14.73 2.45 -9.99
C THR A 39 -13.79 3.41 -10.72
N VAL A 40 -13.94 3.54 -12.03
CA VAL A 40 -13.12 4.43 -12.86
C VAL A 40 -13.60 5.87 -12.69
N GLU A 41 -12.66 6.79 -12.45
CA GLU A 41 -12.95 8.21 -12.22
C GLU A 41 -13.44 8.88 -13.51
N LYS A 42 -14.55 9.62 -13.41
CA LYS A 42 -15.09 10.47 -14.47
C LYS A 42 -14.82 11.92 -14.15
N LYS A 43 -14.20 12.65 -15.09
CA LYS A 43 -13.99 14.09 -15.00
C LYS A 43 -14.66 14.79 -16.17
N GLU A 44 -15.48 15.77 -15.87
CA GLU A 44 -16.05 16.66 -16.86
C GLU A 44 -15.85 18.12 -16.44
N GLY A 45 -15.68 19.00 -17.41
CA GLY A 45 -15.47 20.41 -17.14
C GLY A 45 -15.94 21.29 -18.28
N LYS A 46 -16.28 22.55 -17.96
CA LYS A 46 -16.64 23.55 -18.95
C LYS A 46 -15.37 24.15 -19.53
N LEU A 47 -15.34 24.30 -20.86
CA LEU A 47 -14.23 24.93 -21.54
C LEU A 47 -14.11 26.41 -21.16
N LYS A 48 -12.91 26.88 -20.83
CA LYS A 48 -12.62 28.32 -20.70
C LYS A 48 -13.01 29.03 -21.97
N LYS A 49 -13.62 30.21 -21.89
CA LYS A 49 -14.16 31.04 -23.01
C LYS A 49 -15.40 30.49 -23.71
N HIS A 50 -15.75 29.21 -23.62
CA HIS A 50 -16.92 28.58 -24.23
C HIS A 50 -17.69 27.77 -23.17
N PRO A 51 -18.46 28.40 -22.26
CA PRO A 51 -19.10 27.69 -21.13
C PRO A 51 -20.28 26.77 -21.56
N ASP A 52 -20.67 26.82 -22.82
CA ASP A 52 -21.60 25.95 -23.51
C ASP A 52 -20.97 24.64 -24.02
N VAL A 53 -19.66 24.57 -24.03
CA VAL A 53 -18.91 23.35 -24.41
C VAL A 53 -18.46 22.60 -23.17
N ILE A 54 -18.75 21.30 -23.10
CA ILE A 54 -18.34 20.37 -22.05
C ILE A 54 -17.21 19.50 -22.59
N ILE A 55 -16.11 19.44 -21.85
CA ILE A 55 -15.02 18.51 -22.10
C ILE A 55 -15.14 17.35 -21.13
N GLU A 56 -15.19 16.14 -21.63
CA GLU A 56 -15.15 14.90 -20.85
C GLU A 56 -13.79 14.24 -20.94
N ASP A 57 -13.12 14.09 -19.80
CA ASP A 57 -11.81 13.44 -19.72
C ASP A 57 -12.00 11.92 -19.68
N LEU A 58 -11.66 11.23 -20.77
CA LEU A 58 -11.69 9.78 -20.80
C LEU A 58 -10.46 9.21 -20.06
N PRO A 59 -10.54 8.00 -19.51
CA PRO A 59 -9.35 7.31 -19.01
C PRO A 59 -8.25 7.23 -20.06
N GLY A 60 -6.97 7.24 -19.61
CA GLY A 60 -5.85 7.03 -20.53
C GLY A 60 -5.80 5.58 -21.00
N ILE A 61 -5.85 5.36 -22.31
CA ILE A 61 -5.93 4.03 -22.91
C ILE A 61 -4.91 3.90 -24.06
N TYR A 62 -4.47 2.67 -24.31
CA TYR A 62 -3.60 2.36 -25.46
C TYR A 62 -4.39 1.87 -26.67
N SER A 63 -5.55 1.26 -26.42
CA SER A 63 -6.44 0.77 -27.46
C SER A 63 -7.90 0.81 -27.01
N LEU A 64 -8.81 0.56 -27.95
CA LEU A 64 -10.25 0.38 -27.67
C LEU A 64 -10.62 -1.12 -27.50
N SER A 65 -9.64 -1.97 -27.29
CA SER A 65 -9.84 -3.39 -27.02
C SER A 65 -10.29 -3.61 -25.56
N PRO A 66 -11.12 -4.62 -25.23
CA PRO A 66 -11.77 -4.75 -23.93
C PRO A 66 -10.89 -5.43 -22.85
N TYR A 67 -9.59 -5.15 -22.82
CA TYR A 67 -8.68 -5.79 -21.90
C TYR A 67 -8.67 -5.17 -20.49
N THR A 68 -8.89 -3.84 -20.40
CA THR A 68 -8.94 -3.11 -19.13
C THR A 68 -10.30 -2.46 -18.89
N LEU A 69 -10.62 -2.14 -17.62
CA LEU A 69 -11.87 -1.43 -17.30
C LEU A 69 -11.90 -0.03 -17.92
N GLU A 70 -10.76 0.62 -17.96
CA GLU A 70 -10.56 1.94 -18.56
C GLU A 70 -10.85 1.93 -20.06
N GLU A 71 -10.37 0.91 -20.78
CA GLU A 71 -10.63 0.72 -22.20
C GLU A 71 -12.10 0.41 -22.47
N VAL A 72 -12.71 -0.45 -21.63
CA VAL A 72 -14.14 -0.75 -21.72
C VAL A 72 -15.00 0.49 -21.50
N VAL A 73 -14.65 1.31 -20.49
CA VAL A 73 -15.38 2.56 -20.20
C VAL A 73 -15.25 3.55 -21.35
N SER A 74 -14.03 3.81 -21.81
CA SER A 74 -13.78 4.74 -22.92
C SER A 74 -14.50 4.29 -24.20
N ARG A 75 -14.44 3.01 -24.52
CA ARG A 75 -15.14 2.42 -25.67
C ARG A 75 -16.65 2.58 -25.57
N ASN A 76 -17.23 2.21 -24.42
CA ASN A 76 -18.68 2.30 -24.21
C ASN A 76 -19.19 3.74 -24.29
N TYR A 77 -18.40 4.69 -23.79
CA TYR A 77 -18.74 6.10 -23.92
C TYR A 77 -18.70 6.57 -25.37
N LEU A 78 -17.60 6.33 -26.08
CA LEU A 78 -17.43 6.78 -27.47
C LEU A 78 -18.48 6.21 -28.43
N ILE A 79 -18.89 4.94 -28.21
CA ILE A 79 -19.86 4.26 -29.10
C ILE A 79 -21.29 4.45 -28.63
N GLY A 80 -21.53 4.59 -27.33
CA GLY A 80 -22.88 4.68 -26.74
C GLY A 80 -23.42 6.09 -26.59
N GLU A 81 -22.57 7.02 -26.07
CA GLU A 81 -22.95 8.43 -25.84
C GLU A 81 -22.72 9.30 -27.07
N HIS A 82 -21.83 8.89 -27.99
CA HIS A 82 -21.54 9.58 -29.25
C HIS A 82 -21.23 11.08 -29.05
N PRO A 83 -20.03 11.44 -28.54
CA PRO A 83 -19.64 12.84 -28.39
C PRO A 83 -19.61 13.55 -29.74
N ASP A 84 -19.82 14.87 -29.74
CA ASP A 84 -19.86 15.68 -30.98
C ASP A 84 -18.49 15.76 -31.70
N ALA A 85 -17.38 15.66 -30.93
CA ALA A 85 -16.03 15.51 -31.45
C ALA A 85 -15.11 14.82 -30.43
N ILE A 86 -13.99 14.30 -30.91
CA ILE A 86 -12.90 13.74 -30.10
C ILE A 86 -11.66 14.61 -30.24
N LEU A 87 -11.13 15.12 -29.13
CA LEU A 87 -9.81 15.75 -29.07
C LEU A 87 -8.82 14.70 -28.57
N ASN A 88 -8.03 14.16 -29.51
CA ASN A 88 -7.06 13.12 -29.19
C ASN A 88 -5.68 13.72 -28.94
N ILE A 89 -5.14 13.57 -27.73
CA ILE A 89 -3.80 14.03 -27.40
C ILE A 89 -2.78 12.94 -27.66
N VAL A 90 -1.73 13.28 -28.43
CA VAL A 90 -0.68 12.38 -28.88
C VAL A 90 0.67 12.89 -28.43
N ASP A 91 1.53 12.03 -27.89
CA ASP A 91 2.90 12.37 -27.53
C ASP A 91 3.76 12.45 -28.80
N GLY A 92 4.23 13.66 -29.16
CA GLY A 92 5.09 13.90 -30.31
C GLY A 92 6.47 13.23 -30.24
N THR A 93 6.93 12.87 -29.05
CA THR A 93 8.21 12.15 -28.87
C THR A 93 8.10 10.65 -29.21
N ASN A 94 6.87 10.10 -29.14
CA ASN A 94 6.54 8.69 -29.38
C ASN A 94 5.37 8.53 -30.36
N LEU A 95 5.46 9.20 -31.48
CA LEU A 95 4.35 9.38 -32.42
C LEU A 95 3.80 8.06 -32.96
N GLU A 96 4.67 7.15 -33.38
CA GLU A 96 4.30 5.85 -33.98
C GLU A 96 3.34 5.04 -33.10
N ARG A 97 3.66 4.93 -31.83
CA ARG A 97 2.83 4.18 -30.88
C ARG A 97 1.53 4.89 -30.52
N ASN A 98 1.59 6.21 -30.35
CA ASN A 98 0.42 6.99 -29.98
C ASN A 98 -0.62 7.05 -31.10
N LEU A 99 -0.19 6.98 -32.36
CA LEU A 99 -1.06 6.93 -33.52
C LEU A 99 -1.88 5.63 -33.59
N TYR A 100 -1.49 4.56 -32.90
CA TYR A 100 -2.27 3.33 -32.84
C TYR A 100 -3.69 3.55 -32.26
N LEU A 101 -3.80 4.30 -31.18
CA LEU A 101 -5.10 4.71 -30.64
C LEU A 101 -5.81 5.66 -31.61
N THR A 102 -5.06 6.58 -32.23
CA THR A 102 -5.61 7.52 -33.22
C THR A 102 -6.30 6.79 -34.38
N THR A 103 -5.69 5.75 -34.94
CA THR A 103 -6.30 4.96 -36.02
C THR A 103 -7.63 4.35 -35.60
N GLN A 104 -7.72 3.83 -34.37
CA GLN A 104 -8.96 3.26 -33.85
C GLN A 104 -10.04 4.31 -33.59
N LEU A 105 -9.65 5.52 -33.15
CA LEU A 105 -10.59 6.64 -32.95
C LEU A 105 -11.15 7.12 -34.30
N LEU A 106 -10.34 7.15 -35.35
CA LEU A 106 -10.75 7.49 -36.72
C LEU A 106 -11.78 6.47 -37.28
N GLU A 107 -11.71 5.22 -36.87
CA GLU A 107 -12.61 4.14 -37.29
C GLU A 107 -14.03 4.25 -36.69
N ILE A 108 -14.22 5.03 -35.56
CA ILE A 108 -15.52 5.13 -34.87
C ILE A 108 -16.55 5.92 -35.65
N GLY A 109 -16.11 6.87 -36.50
CA GLY A 109 -16.99 7.74 -37.27
C GLY A 109 -17.33 9.07 -36.61
N VAL A 110 -16.77 9.37 -35.43
CA VAL A 110 -16.86 10.68 -34.75
C VAL A 110 -15.74 11.59 -35.28
N PRO A 111 -16.00 12.92 -35.49
CA PRO A 111 -14.93 13.85 -35.88
C PRO A 111 -13.76 13.86 -34.90
N VAL A 112 -12.53 13.69 -35.40
CA VAL A 112 -11.32 13.61 -34.58
C VAL A 112 -10.41 14.80 -34.90
N VAL A 113 -9.93 15.47 -33.86
CA VAL A 113 -8.84 16.44 -33.92
C VAL A 113 -7.68 15.91 -33.11
N VAL A 114 -6.47 15.93 -33.68
CA VAL A 114 -5.25 15.43 -33.03
C VAL A 114 -4.44 16.60 -32.49
N ALA A 115 -4.16 16.59 -31.20
CA ALA A 115 -3.28 17.54 -30.53
C ALA A 115 -1.93 16.87 -30.27
N VAL A 116 -0.89 17.20 -31.07
CA VAL A 116 0.45 16.67 -30.87
C VAL A 116 1.12 17.47 -29.76
N ASN A 117 1.27 16.84 -28.62
CA ASN A 117 1.84 17.41 -27.41
C ASN A 117 3.35 17.20 -27.31
N MET A 118 3.96 17.86 -26.33
CA MET A 118 5.43 17.81 -26.10
C MET A 118 6.27 18.34 -27.25
N MET A 119 5.71 19.21 -28.07
CA MET A 119 6.42 19.83 -29.22
C MET A 119 7.65 20.64 -28.80
N ASP A 120 7.69 21.11 -27.56
CA ASP A 120 8.88 21.73 -26.98
C ASP A 120 10.03 20.72 -26.78
N LEU A 121 9.73 19.46 -26.44
CA LEU A 121 10.72 18.38 -26.36
C LEU A 121 11.17 17.90 -27.74
N VAL A 122 10.23 17.77 -28.68
CA VAL A 122 10.52 17.42 -30.07
C VAL A 122 11.50 18.46 -30.68
N LYS A 123 11.20 19.76 -30.52
CA LYS A 123 12.07 20.85 -31.00
C LYS A 123 13.43 20.86 -30.27
N LYS A 124 13.48 20.53 -28.98
CA LYS A 124 14.75 20.42 -28.21
C LYS A 124 15.61 19.24 -28.64
N ALA A 125 14.99 18.17 -29.16
CA ALA A 125 15.70 17.01 -29.74
C ALA A 125 16.15 17.20 -31.17
N ASP A 126 15.85 18.36 -31.79
CA ASP A 126 16.03 18.67 -33.21
C ASP A 126 15.25 17.69 -34.14
N ASP A 127 14.27 17.00 -33.63
CA ASP A 127 13.39 16.14 -34.41
C ASP A 127 12.39 17.00 -35.22
N LYS A 128 11.99 16.52 -36.38
CA LYS A 128 11.07 17.24 -37.27
C LYS A 128 9.84 16.41 -37.55
N ILE A 129 8.68 17.00 -37.39
CA ILE A 129 7.37 16.44 -37.73
C ILE A 129 6.71 17.40 -38.71
N ASP A 130 6.39 16.93 -39.92
CA ASP A 130 5.59 17.70 -40.89
C ASP A 130 4.09 17.53 -40.52
N ILE A 131 3.57 18.50 -39.76
CA ILE A 131 2.18 18.48 -39.26
C ILE A 131 1.20 18.56 -40.43
N THR A 132 1.54 19.30 -41.50
CA THR A 132 0.65 19.47 -42.64
C THR A 132 0.51 18.16 -43.41
N ALA A 133 1.64 17.52 -43.73
CA ALA A 133 1.64 16.22 -44.41
C ALA A 133 1.00 15.13 -43.55
N LEU A 134 1.20 15.16 -42.22
CA LEU A 134 0.58 14.22 -41.30
C LEU A 134 -0.96 14.41 -41.26
N SER A 135 -1.43 15.67 -41.24
CA SER A 135 -2.85 16.01 -41.30
C SER A 135 -3.51 15.51 -42.59
N GLU A 136 -2.86 15.68 -43.73
CA GLU A 136 -3.35 15.16 -45.01
C GLU A 136 -3.43 13.64 -45.06
N LYS A 137 -2.40 12.94 -44.54
CA LYS A 137 -2.34 11.47 -44.51
C LYS A 137 -3.36 10.84 -43.57
N LEU A 138 -3.56 11.44 -42.38
CA LEU A 138 -4.54 10.97 -41.40
C LEU A 138 -5.97 11.43 -41.72
N GLY A 139 -6.12 12.44 -42.59
CA GLY A 139 -7.44 12.97 -42.96
C GLY A 139 -8.16 13.71 -41.85
N CYS A 140 -7.44 14.21 -40.83
CA CYS A 140 -7.99 14.95 -39.72
C CYS A 140 -7.15 16.18 -39.36
N LYS A 141 -7.72 17.17 -38.72
CA LYS A 141 -7.01 18.38 -38.28
C LYS A 141 -6.01 18.04 -37.17
N ILE A 142 -4.78 18.49 -37.35
CA ILE A 142 -3.70 18.33 -36.36
C ILE A 142 -3.24 19.71 -35.89
N VAL A 143 -3.00 19.84 -34.57
CA VAL A 143 -2.53 21.07 -33.91
C VAL A 143 -1.32 20.75 -33.05
N GLU A 144 -0.24 21.55 -33.16
CA GLU A 144 0.92 21.48 -32.28
C GLU A 144 0.59 22.10 -30.92
N ILE A 145 0.84 21.36 -29.84
CA ILE A 145 0.66 21.90 -28.48
C ILE A 145 1.86 21.61 -27.57
N SER A 146 1.97 22.40 -26.51
CA SER A 146 2.71 22.02 -25.30
C SER A 146 1.81 22.28 -24.11
N ALA A 147 1.22 21.23 -23.58
CA ALA A 147 0.29 21.33 -22.45
C ALA A 147 0.97 21.91 -21.19
N LEU A 148 2.26 21.62 -21.00
CA LEU A 148 3.06 22.14 -19.88
C LEU A 148 3.36 23.65 -20.02
N LYS A 149 3.57 24.14 -21.24
CA LYS A 149 3.82 25.56 -21.52
C LYS A 149 2.56 26.33 -21.90
N GLU A 150 1.42 25.68 -21.88
CA GLU A 150 0.11 26.25 -22.25
C GLU A 150 0.08 26.87 -23.66
N THR A 151 0.87 26.34 -24.62
CA THR A 151 0.89 26.83 -26.00
C THR A 151 0.04 25.95 -26.93
N GLY A 152 -0.69 26.54 -27.86
CA GLY A 152 -1.56 25.85 -28.84
C GLY A 152 -2.83 25.22 -28.27
N ILE A 153 -3.06 25.28 -26.95
CA ILE A 153 -4.16 24.59 -26.26
C ILE A 153 -5.54 25.07 -26.72
N MET A 154 -5.73 26.39 -26.77
CA MET A 154 -7.01 26.94 -27.20
C MET A 154 -7.26 26.74 -28.68
N GLU A 155 -6.20 26.75 -29.52
CA GLU A 155 -6.30 26.45 -30.94
C GLU A 155 -6.79 25.01 -31.19
N ALA A 156 -6.30 24.05 -30.38
CA ALA A 156 -6.75 22.66 -30.44
C ALA A 156 -8.21 22.52 -30.01
N ALA A 157 -8.65 23.26 -28.97
CA ALA A 157 -10.04 23.27 -28.54
C ALA A 157 -10.97 23.90 -29.57
N GLU A 158 -10.60 25.04 -30.16
CA GLU A 158 -11.35 25.70 -31.22
C GLU A 158 -11.45 24.82 -32.48
N ALA A 159 -10.39 24.11 -32.82
CA ALA A 159 -10.41 23.13 -33.92
C ALA A 159 -11.40 21.98 -33.62
N ALA A 160 -11.46 21.48 -32.38
CA ALA A 160 -12.41 20.46 -31.99
C ALA A 160 -13.87 20.94 -32.01
N ILE A 161 -14.13 22.20 -31.61
CA ILE A 161 -15.46 22.85 -31.72
C ILE A 161 -15.87 22.94 -33.21
N ALA A 162 -14.98 23.43 -34.06
CA ALA A 162 -15.24 23.54 -35.49
C ALA A 162 -15.50 22.19 -36.16
N ALA A 163 -14.80 21.14 -35.74
CA ALA A 163 -15.04 19.78 -36.21
C ALA A 163 -16.41 19.25 -35.73
N ALA A 164 -16.82 19.54 -34.48
CA ALA A 164 -18.12 19.18 -33.95
C ALA A 164 -19.27 19.86 -34.70
N GLU A 165 -19.12 21.15 -34.99
CA GLU A 165 -20.15 21.93 -35.71
C GLU A 165 -20.30 21.50 -37.18
N THR A 166 -19.19 21.22 -37.85
CA THR A 166 -19.20 20.84 -39.27
C THR A 166 -19.63 19.39 -39.49
N LYS A 167 -19.60 18.54 -38.44
CA LYS A 167 -19.81 17.08 -38.54
C LYS A 167 -19.05 16.46 -39.72
N SER A 168 -17.88 17.02 -40.02
CA SER A 168 -17.04 16.56 -41.13
C SER A 168 -16.58 15.14 -40.82
N ALA A 169 -17.09 14.18 -41.59
CA ALA A 169 -16.61 12.80 -41.50
C ALA A 169 -15.11 12.79 -41.81
N THR A 170 -14.34 12.26 -40.89
CA THR A 170 -12.90 12.08 -41.09
C THR A 170 -12.67 11.06 -42.21
N ALA A 171 -11.70 11.30 -43.09
CA ALA A 171 -11.37 10.33 -44.13
C ALA A 171 -10.86 9.04 -43.46
N ILE A 172 -11.53 7.94 -43.72
CA ILE A 172 -11.19 6.64 -43.14
C ILE A 172 -10.03 6.06 -43.96
N HIS A 173 -8.95 5.67 -43.28
CA HIS A 173 -7.84 4.95 -43.90
C HIS A 173 -8.26 3.56 -44.39
N LYS A 174 -7.64 3.10 -45.44
CA LYS A 174 -7.90 1.77 -46.06
C LYS A 174 -6.76 0.82 -45.72
N TYR A 175 -7.14 -0.39 -45.43
CA TYR A 175 -6.21 -1.52 -45.28
C TYR A 175 -5.92 -2.19 -46.61
N GLU A 176 -5.16 -3.27 -46.60
CA GLU A 176 -4.91 -4.10 -47.76
C GLU A 176 -6.23 -4.61 -48.39
N ASP A 177 -6.27 -4.67 -49.72
CA ASP A 177 -7.50 -5.00 -50.49
C ASP A 177 -8.21 -6.29 -50.05
N LYS A 178 -7.48 -7.28 -49.55
CA LYS A 178 -8.04 -8.53 -49.02
C LYS A 178 -8.86 -8.28 -47.74
N ILE A 179 -8.31 -7.47 -46.84
CA ILE A 179 -8.96 -7.10 -45.61
C ILE A 179 -10.20 -6.23 -45.89
N GLU A 180 -10.06 -5.23 -46.75
CA GLU A 180 -11.18 -4.35 -47.15
C GLU A 180 -12.32 -5.15 -47.80
N THR A 181 -12.01 -6.14 -48.60
CA THR A 181 -13.01 -7.01 -49.23
C THR A 181 -13.74 -7.84 -48.18
N ALA A 182 -13.05 -8.34 -47.16
CA ALA A 182 -13.68 -9.09 -46.06
C ALA A 182 -14.57 -8.20 -45.22
N LEU A 183 -14.08 -7.00 -44.85
CA LEU A 183 -14.83 -6.01 -44.07
C LEU A 183 -16.12 -5.56 -44.78
N SER A 184 -16.02 -5.36 -46.13
CA SER A 184 -17.21 -5.03 -46.94
C SER A 184 -18.23 -6.17 -46.92
N LYS A 185 -17.82 -7.41 -47.08
CA LYS A 185 -18.72 -8.59 -47.04
C LYS A 185 -19.38 -8.72 -45.67
N ILE A 186 -18.64 -8.54 -44.60
CA ILE A 186 -19.19 -8.55 -43.22
C ILE A 186 -20.21 -7.43 -43.03
N THR A 187 -19.91 -6.23 -43.56
CA THR A 187 -20.80 -5.07 -43.47
C THR A 187 -22.14 -5.38 -44.19
N ASP A 188 -22.08 -5.95 -45.37
CA ASP A 188 -23.27 -6.22 -46.22
C ASP A 188 -24.11 -7.36 -45.68
N SER A 189 -23.47 -8.39 -45.03
CA SER A 189 -24.15 -9.57 -44.53
C SER A 189 -24.84 -9.39 -43.16
N VAL A 190 -24.15 -8.74 -42.19
CA VAL A 190 -24.60 -8.75 -40.80
C VAL A 190 -24.77 -7.37 -40.14
N LEU A 191 -24.39 -6.27 -40.80
CA LEU A 191 -24.44 -4.92 -40.21
C LEU A 191 -25.52 -4.01 -40.86
N THR A 192 -26.63 -4.58 -41.32
CA THR A 192 -27.70 -3.84 -41.98
C THR A 192 -28.34 -2.80 -41.08
N ASP A 193 -28.55 -3.13 -39.81
CA ASP A 193 -29.22 -2.30 -38.81
C ASP A 193 -28.30 -1.33 -38.05
N VAL A 194 -27.00 -1.35 -38.36
CA VAL A 194 -26.00 -0.46 -37.73
C VAL A 194 -25.95 0.89 -38.47
N PRO A 195 -25.84 2.03 -37.74
CA PRO A 195 -25.67 3.34 -38.36
C PRO A 195 -24.48 3.38 -39.32
N ALA A 196 -24.63 4.10 -40.44
CA ALA A 196 -23.65 4.08 -41.53
C ALA A 196 -22.24 4.54 -41.10
N ASP A 197 -22.17 5.51 -40.19
CA ASP A 197 -20.95 6.06 -39.59
C ASP A 197 -20.22 5.05 -38.69
N GLN A 198 -20.94 4.10 -38.08
CA GLN A 198 -20.38 3.08 -37.16
C GLN A 198 -20.06 1.74 -37.87
N LYS A 199 -20.58 1.49 -39.07
CA LYS A 199 -20.47 0.19 -39.76
C LYS A 199 -19.03 -0.30 -39.86
N ARG A 200 -18.07 0.58 -40.15
CA ARG A 200 -16.66 0.21 -40.28
C ARG A 200 -16.10 -0.31 -38.98
N TRP A 201 -16.34 0.39 -37.85
CA TRP A 201 -15.87 -0.04 -36.55
C TRP A 201 -16.44 -1.42 -36.17
N TYR A 202 -17.76 -1.57 -36.37
CA TYR A 202 -18.42 -2.87 -36.11
C TYR A 202 -17.88 -3.98 -37.01
N ALA A 203 -17.63 -3.73 -38.31
CA ALA A 203 -17.08 -4.72 -39.23
C ALA A 203 -15.69 -5.18 -38.77
N ILE A 204 -14.83 -4.25 -38.35
CA ILE A 204 -13.49 -4.57 -37.83
C ILE A 204 -13.62 -5.41 -36.56
N LYS A 205 -14.49 -5.03 -35.62
CA LYS A 205 -14.68 -5.79 -34.36
C LYS A 205 -15.31 -7.17 -34.55
N VAL A 206 -16.20 -7.32 -35.53
CA VAL A 206 -16.73 -8.63 -35.91
C VAL A 206 -15.60 -9.48 -36.54
N PHE A 207 -14.77 -8.89 -37.38
CA PHE A 207 -13.61 -9.58 -37.95
C PHE A 207 -12.60 -10.03 -36.85
N GLU A 208 -12.34 -9.16 -35.86
CA GLU A 208 -11.49 -9.48 -34.68
C GLU A 208 -12.16 -10.49 -33.72
N ARG A 209 -13.38 -10.93 -33.96
CA ARG A 209 -14.21 -11.80 -33.07
C ARG A 209 -14.41 -11.22 -31.68
N ASP A 210 -14.59 -9.88 -31.54
CA ASP A 210 -14.85 -9.24 -30.26
C ASP A 210 -16.14 -9.78 -29.64
N GLU A 211 -16.02 -10.56 -28.55
CA GLU A 211 -17.16 -11.26 -27.89
C GLU A 211 -18.26 -10.30 -27.44
N LYS A 212 -17.91 -9.08 -26.95
CA LYS A 212 -18.91 -8.12 -26.47
C LYS A 212 -19.67 -7.48 -27.64
N VAL A 213 -19.01 -7.30 -28.76
CA VAL A 213 -19.66 -6.77 -29.97
C VAL A 213 -20.54 -7.84 -30.59
N LEU A 214 -20.08 -9.07 -30.68
CA LEU A 214 -20.88 -10.20 -31.17
C LEU A 214 -22.14 -10.44 -30.30
N ALA A 215 -21.97 -10.37 -28.97
CA ALA A 215 -23.11 -10.48 -28.04
C ALA A 215 -24.13 -9.34 -28.20
N ARG A 216 -23.67 -8.10 -28.50
CA ARG A 216 -24.55 -6.94 -28.73
C ARG A 216 -25.32 -7.02 -30.04
N LEU A 217 -24.69 -7.57 -31.08
CA LEU A 217 -25.31 -7.76 -32.40
C LEU A 217 -26.34 -8.90 -32.46
N ASN A 218 -26.34 -9.82 -31.46
CA ASN A 218 -27.25 -10.95 -31.39
C ASN A 218 -27.35 -11.74 -32.70
N LEU A 219 -26.22 -12.02 -33.34
CA LEU A 219 -26.17 -12.73 -34.62
C LEU A 219 -26.71 -14.16 -34.45
N ASN A 220 -27.49 -14.63 -35.43
CA ASN A 220 -27.97 -16.01 -35.45
C ASN A 220 -26.84 -16.98 -35.92
N GLU A 221 -27.01 -18.27 -35.70
CA GLU A 221 -26.03 -19.31 -36.05
C GLU A 221 -25.60 -19.28 -37.52
N SER A 222 -26.54 -18.99 -38.46
CA SER A 222 -26.25 -18.88 -39.88
C SER A 222 -25.36 -17.67 -40.19
N GLN A 223 -25.65 -16.53 -39.58
CA GLN A 223 -24.83 -15.31 -39.73
C GLN A 223 -23.44 -15.51 -39.15
N MET A 224 -23.35 -16.15 -37.99
CA MET A 224 -22.04 -16.48 -37.38
C MET A 224 -21.22 -17.42 -38.28
N ALA A 225 -21.84 -18.43 -38.87
CA ALA A 225 -21.16 -19.34 -39.80
C ALA A 225 -20.66 -18.63 -41.08
N GLU A 226 -21.46 -17.69 -41.61
CA GLU A 226 -21.06 -16.85 -42.75
C GLU A 226 -19.86 -15.94 -42.43
N VAL A 227 -19.93 -15.24 -41.30
CA VAL A 227 -18.83 -14.42 -40.82
C VAL A 227 -17.56 -15.24 -40.64
N GLU A 228 -17.66 -16.40 -39.97
CA GLU A 228 -16.51 -17.27 -39.74
C GLU A 228 -15.91 -17.80 -41.04
N ALA A 229 -16.74 -18.10 -42.04
CA ALA A 229 -16.25 -18.50 -43.37
C ALA A 229 -15.45 -17.38 -44.05
N ILE A 230 -15.90 -16.12 -43.93
CA ILE A 230 -15.18 -14.95 -44.48
C ILE A 230 -13.83 -14.77 -43.75
N ILE A 231 -13.81 -14.81 -42.40
CA ILE A 231 -12.60 -14.63 -41.61
C ILE A 231 -11.58 -15.73 -41.89
N SER A 232 -12.00 -17.01 -41.88
CA SER A 232 -11.09 -18.15 -42.07
C SER A 232 -10.40 -18.15 -43.45
N VAL A 233 -11.00 -17.56 -44.48
CA VAL A 233 -10.34 -17.38 -45.78
C VAL A 233 -9.18 -16.42 -45.66
N VAL A 234 -9.35 -15.27 -44.93
CA VAL A 234 -8.30 -14.26 -44.82
C VAL A 234 -7.17 -14.74 -43.91
N GLU A 235 -7.53 -15.40 -42.77
CA GLU A 235 -6.56 -16.01 -41.85
C GLU A 235 -5.66 -17.04 -42.57
N LYS A 236 -6.26 -17.87 -43.40
CA LYS A 236 -5.50 -18.85 -44.20
C LYS A 236 -4.60 -18.19 -45.24
N ASP A 237 -5.08 -17.10 -45.87
CA ASP A 237 -4.34 -16.40 -46.90
C ASP A 237 -3.15 -15.59 -46.36
N LEU A 238 -3.27 -15.07 -45.12
CA LEU A 238 -2.27 -14.24 -44.46
C LEU A 238 -1.45 -15.01 -43.39
N ASP A 239 -1.79 -16.28 -43.14
CA ASP A 239 -1.12 -17.18 -42.18
C ASP A 239 -1.03 -16.60 -40.76
N ASP A 240 -2.07 -15.88 -40.32
CA ASP A 240 -2.13 -15.24 -39.03
C ASP A 240 -3.59 -15.20 -38.51
N ASP A 241 -3.79 -14.97 -37.19
CA ASP A 241 -5.14 -14.82 -36.63
C ASP A 241 -5.74 -13.43 -36.95
N ALA A 242 -7.07 -13.35 -36.88
CA ALA A 242 -7.81 -12.15 -37.26
C ALA A 242 -7.44 -10.88 -36.48
N GLU A 243 -7.17 -11.01 -35.18
CA GLU A 243 -6.76 -9.89 -34.32
C GLU A 243 -5.35 -9.39 -34.69
N SER A 244 -4.42 -10.32 -34.90
CA SER A 244 -3.06 -10.04 -35.36
C SER A 244 -3.05 -9.39 -36.73
N ILE A 245 -3.88 -9.87 -37.69
CA ILE A 245 -4.00 -9.31 -39.03
C ILE A 245 -4.38 -7.83 -38.99
N ILE A 246 -5.42 -7.45 -38.22
CA ILE A 246 -5.87 -6.06 -38.10
C ILE A 246 -4.81 -5.23 -37.36
N THR A 247 -4.19 -5.77 -36.32
CA THR A 247 -3.13 -5.09 -35.57
C THR A 247 -1.93 -4.78 -36.47
N ASN A 248 -1.48 -5.76 -37.24
CA ASN A 248 -0.40 -5.58 -38.22
C ASN A 248 -0.75 -4.57 -39.33
N ALA A 249 -1.99 -4.61 -39.83
CA ALA A 249 -2.47 -3.64 -40.83
C ALA A 249 -2.47 -2.20 -40.27
N ARG A 250 -2.86 -1.97 -39.00
CA ARG A 250 -2.75 -0.65 -38.35
C ARG A 250 -1.29 -0.18 -38.25
N TYR A 251 -0.38 -1.04 -37.83
CA TYR A 251 1.05 -0.67 -37.73
C TYR A 251 1.68 -0.41 -39.11
N THR A 252 1.33 -1.19 -40.12
CA THR A 252 1.78 -0.95 -41.50
C THR A 252 1.32 0.43 -41.97
N PHE A 253 0.04 0.76 -41.81
CA PHE A 253 -0.50 2.06 -42.14
C PHE A 253 0.22 3.21 -41.40
N ILE A 254 0.48 3.06 -40.10
CA ILE A 254 1.18 4.07 -39.27
C ILE A 254 2.62 4.26 -39.81
N THR A 255 3.34 3.17 -40.02
CA THR A 255 4.72 3.21 -40.49
C THR A 255 4.83 3.86 -41.89
N GLU A 256 3.93 3.54 -42.82
CA GLU A 256 3.85 4.16 -44.12
C GLU A 256 3.47 5.64 -44.05
N THR A 257 2.57 6.01 -43.15
CA THR A 257 2.17 7.39 -42.89
C THR A 257 3.33 8.23 -42.36
N LEU A 258 4.10 7.69 -41.42
CA LEU A 258 5.23 8.42 -40.82
C LEU A 258 6.48 8.47 -41.69
N ASN A 259 6.56 7.63 -42.72
CA ASN A 259 7.71 7.61 -43.58
C ASN A 259 7.86 8.95 -44.36
N GLY A 260 9.01 9.61 -44.17
CA GLY A 260 9.29 10.95 -44.70
C GLY A 260 8.63 12.13 -43.97
N ILE A 261 7.65 11.89 -43.09
CA ILE A 261 6.94 12.92 -42.30
C ILE A 261 7.62 13.14 -40.95
N TYR A 262 8.09 12.07 -40.32
CA TYR A 262 8.78 12.13 -39.03
C TYR A 262 10.28 11.80 -39.22
N THR A 263 11.14 12.77 -38.96
CA THR A 263 12.58 12.62 -39.07
C THR A 263 13.21 12.77 -37.69
N LYS A 264 13.72 11.66 -37.15
CA LYS A 264 14.53 11.65 -35.92
C LYS A 264 16.00 11.95 -36.29
N GLN A 265 16.51 13.09 -35.88
CA GLN A 265 17.91 13.51 -36.13
C GLN A 265 18.91 12.62 -35.33
N ASN A 266 18.50 12.08 -34.20
CA ASN A 266 19.30 11.23 -33.35
C ASN A 266 18.92 9.73 -33.43
N ALA A 267 18.35 9.29 -34.57
CA ALA A 267 18.06 7.89 -34.80
C ALA A 267 19.34 7.05 -34.66
N GLY A 268 19.38 6.17 -33.65
CA GLY A 268 20.54 5.30 -33.37
C GLY A 268 21.46 5.78 -32.26
N LYS A 269 21.31 6.99 -31.71
CA LYS A 269 22.01 7.38 -30.47
C LYS A 269 21.12 7.07 -29.25
N LEU A 270 21.67 6.24 -28.35
CA LEU A 270 21.01 5.98 -27.06
C LEU A 270 20.83 7.30 -26.29
N SER A 271 19.61 7.60 -25.89
CA SER A 271 19.30 8.72 -25.00
C SER A 271 19.99 8.52 -23.64
N VAL A 272 20.08 9.57 -22.83
CA VAL A 272 20.58 9.44 -21.47
C VAL A 272 19.70 8.46 -20.67
N SER A 273 18.39 8.48 -20.89
CA SER A 273 17.45 7.53 -20.29
C SER A 273 17.75 6.09 -20.68
N ASP A 274 18.00 5.83 -21.98
CA ASP A 274 18.33 4.48 -22.47
C ASP A 274 19.65 3.95 -21.88
N LYS A 275 20.64 4.84 -21.70
CA LYS A 275 21.92 4.47 -21.06
C LYS A 275 21.72 4.09 -19.59
N ILE A 276 20.90 4.85 -18.87
CA ILE A 276 20.56 4.55 -17.47
C ILE A 276 19.74 3.25 -17.41
N ASP A 277 18.78 3.08 -18.32
CA ASP A 277 17.94 1.89 -18.38
C ASP A 277 18.74 0.62 -18.65
N ASN A 278 19.75 0.65 -19.52
CA ASN A 278 20.63 -0.50 -19.73
C ASN A 278 21.34 -0.98 -18.45
N ILE A 279 21.55 -0.11 -17.48
CA ILE A 279 22.14 -0.45 -16.18
C ILE A 279 21.03 -0.84 -15.17
N VAL A 280 20.01 -0.02 -15.02
CA VAL A 280 18.97 -0.16 -14.00
C VAL A 280 18.01 -1.33 -14.29
N THR A 281 17.73 -1.59 -15.58
CA THR A 281 16.87 -2.72 -15.99
C THR A 281 17.66 -4.00 -16.29
N ASN A 282 18.98 -3.97 -16.08
CA ASN A 282 19.84 -5.14 -16.26
C ASN A 282 19.40 -6.26 -15.33
N ARG A 283 19.36 -7.48 -15.86
CA ARG A 283 18.90 -8.68 -15.14
C ARG A 283 19.63 -8.94 -13.82
N TRP A 284 20.92 -8.62 -13.75
CA TRP A 284 21.77 -8.90 -12.58
C TRP A 284 22.01 -7.67 -11.71
N LEU A 285 22.11 -6.48 -12.32
CA LEU A 285 22.39 -5.23 -11.63
C LEU A 285 21.12 -4.53 -11.12
N GLY A 286 19.98 -4.72 -11.78
CA GLY A 286 18.75 -4.01 -11.45
C GLY A 286 18.28 -4.28 -10.01
N LEU A 287 18.36 -5.53 -9.56
CA LEU A 287 17.92 -5.90 -8.20
C LEU A 287 18.88 -5.39 -7.10
N PRO A 288 20.21 -5.51 -7.21
CA PRO A 288 21.14 -4.85 -6.28
C PRO A 288 21.02 -3.33 -6.23
N ILE A 289 20.92 -2.66 -7.38
CA ILE A 289 20.73 -1.20 -7.45
C ILE A 289 19.45 -0.80 -6.71
N PHE A 290 18.39 -1.54 -6.98
CA PHE A 290 17.12 -1.33 -6.30
C PHE A 290 17.24 -1.51 -4.78
N ALA A 291 17.91 -2.57 -4.32
CA ALA A 291 18.14 -2.79 -2.89
C ALA A 291 18.89 -1.61 -2.23
N VAL A 292 19.92 -1.07 -2.92
CA VAL A 292 20.67 0.11 -2.44
C VAL A 292 19.79 1.35 -2.39
N VAL A 293 19.02 1.63 -3.44
CA VAL A 293 18.11 2.79 -3.47
C VAL A 293 17.09 2.71 -2.34
N MET A 294 16.48 1.55 -2.15
CA MET A 294 15.50 1.37 -1.06
C MET A 294 16.14 1.41 0.31
N PHE A 295 17.35 0.87 0.48
CA PHE A 295 18.09 0.99 1.71
C PHE A 295 18.31 2.46 2.08
N ILE A 296 18.73 3.30 1.12
CA ILE A 296 18.91 4.74 1.35
C ILE A 296 17.57 5.39 1.75
N VAL A 297 16.49 5.09 1.03
CA VAL A 297 15.15 5.62 1.35
C VAL A 297 14.73 5.25 2.76
N TYR A 298 14.84 3.98 3.14
CA TYR A 298 14.45 3.52 4.46
C TYR A 298 15.39 4.03 5.56
N PHE A 299 16.69 4.04 5.31
CA PHE A 299 17.69 4.57 6.27
C PHE A 299 17.38 6.03 6.60
N VAL A 300 17.13 6.86 5.59
CA VAL A 300 16.80 8.27 5.81
C VAL A 300 15.40 8.44 6.42
N SER A 301 14.40 7.66 6.00
CA SER A 301 13.03 7.82 6.48
C SER A 301 12.78 7.21 7.85
N ILE A 302 13.51 6.14 8.20
CA ILE A 302 13.24 5.39 9.43
C ILE A 302 14.34 5.59 10.46
N GLN A 303 15.62 5.67 10.08
CA GLN A 303 16.74 5.69 11.03
C GLN A 303 17.37 7.07 11.28
N THR A 304 17.05 8.08 10.49
CA THR A 304 17.64 9.42 10.69
C THR A 304 16.56 10.49 10.90
N PHE A 305 16.16 11.16 9.83
CA PHE A 305 15.16 12.23 9.92
C PHE A 305 13.80 11.77 10.43
N GLY A 306 13.38 10.56 10.00
CA GLY A 306 12.08 10.05 10.41
C GLY A 306 12.02 9.76 11.90
N THR A 307 13.00 9.04 12.45
CA THR A 307 13.08 8.73 13.88
C THR A 307 13.18 9.99 14.71
N GLY A 308 14.17 10.85 14.44
CA GLY A 308 14.34 12.05 15.26
C GLY A 308 13.10 12.98 15.30
N ALA A 309 12.36 13.06 14.18
CA ALA A 309 11.11 13.83 14.17
C ALA A 309 9.94 13.08 14.85
N THR A 310 9.92 11.76 14.78
CA THR A 310 8.94 10.91 15.46
C THR A 310 9.15 10.92 16.98
N ASP A 311 10.40 10.76 17.43
CA ASP A 311 10.77 10.81 18.85
C ASP A 311 10.42 12.19 19.45
N TRP A 312 10.70 13.27 18.71
CA TRP A 312 10.29 14.60 19.18
C TRP A 312 8.75 14.73 19.31
N VAL A 313 7.98 14.09 18.44
CA VAL A 313 6.49 14.10 18.55
C VAL A 313 6.03 13.18 19.67
N ASN A 314 6.58 11.97 19.78
CA ASN A 314 6.16 10.99 20.78
C ASN A 314 6.61 11.38 22.19
N ASP A 315 7.90 11.61 22.39
CA ASP A 315 8.47 11.83 23.74
C ASP A 315 8.34 13.30 24.14
N GLY A 316 8.45 14.22 23.15
CA GLY A 316 8.30 15.65 23.41
C GLY A 316 6.85 16.10 23.46
N LEU A 317 6.17 16.08 22.31
CA LEU A 317 4.83 16.68 22.21
C LEU A 317 3.74 15.86 22.91
N PHE A 318 3.76 14.52 22.78
CA PHE A 318 2.79 13.60 23.37
C PHE A 318 3.32 12.78 24.55
N GLY A 319 4.60 12.95 24.92
CA GLY A 319 5.21 12.39 26.11
C GLY A 319 5.43 13.45 27.17
N ASP A 320 6.59 13.41 27.83
CA ASP A 320 6.90 14.22 28.99
C ASP A 320 7.13 15.69 28.64
N GLY A 321 7.74 15.99 27.51
CA GLY A 321 8.05 17.34 27.07
C GLY A 321 9.40 17.47 26.32
N TRP A 322 9.86 18.69 26.12
CA TRP A 322 11.10 18.94 25.39
C TRP A 322 11.84 20.18 25.85
N PHE A 323 13.18 20.16 25.67
CA PHE A 323 14.04 21.33 25.87
C PHE A 323 14.04 22.24 24.65
N TRP A 324 13.76 23.52 24.83
CA TRP A 324 13.88 24.50 23.76
C TRP A 324 15.32 24.58 23.27
N PHE A 325 15.51 24.39 21.95
CA PHE A 325 16.81 24.36 21.29
C PHE A 325 17.79 23.32 21.85
N GLY A 326 17.33 22.34 22.62
CA GLY A 326 18.17 21.31 23.23
C GLY A 326 19.04 21.81 24.39
N LEU A 327 18.75 23.00 24.91
CA LEU A 327 19.50 23.58 26.02
C LEU A 327 19.18 22.86 27.33
N GLY A 328 20.22 22.28 27.97
CA GLY A 328 20.09 21.50 29.21
C GLY A 328 19.83 20.01 29.00
N ARG A 329 19.55 19.57 27.76
CA ARG A 329 19.21 18.17 27.45
C ARG A 329 20.34 17.20 27.81
N ALA A 330 21.60 17.55 27.50
CA ALA A 330 22.71 16.63 27.71
C ALA A 330 22.96 16.36 29.21
N GLU A 331 22.84 17.37 30.08
CA GLU A 331 22.98 17.22 31.51
C GLU A 331 21.79 16.44 32.11
N PHE A 332 20.57 16.70 31.65
CA PHE A 332 19.39 15.98 32.06
C PHE A 332 19.43 14.49 31.63
N ASP A 333 19.87 14.21 30.38
CA ASP A 333 19.99 12.84 29.87
C ASP A 333 21.04 12.03 30.66
N GLU A 334 22.14 12.68 31.08
CA GLU A 334 23.19 12.07 31.94
C GLU A 334 22.66 11.75 33.34
N ASP A 335 22.04 12.71 34.02
CA ASP A 335 21.53 12.53 35.36
C ASP A 335 20.31 11.60 35.39
N SER A 336 19.41 11.69 34.41
CA SER A 336 18.28 10.79 34.25
C SER A 336 18.73 9.36 33.94
N GLY A 337 19.79 9.21 33.13
CA GLY A 337 20.43 7.92 32.85
C GLY A 337 21.01 7.30 34.11
N THR A 338 21.70 8.09 34.93
CA THR A 338 22.26 7.65 36.20
C THR A 338 21.14 7.21 37.16
N TYR A 339 20.11 8.04 37.30
CA TYR A 339 18.95 7.74 38.15
C TYR A 339 18.27 6.42 37.71
N LYS A 340 18.04 6.21 36.42
CA LYS A 340 17.47 4.96 35.89
C LYS A 340 18.33 3.74 36.21
N ALA A 341 19.66 3.86 36.05
CA ALA A 341 20.61 2.81 36.38
C ALA A 341 20.56 2.47 37.90
N ASP A 342 20.46 3.48 38.76
CA ASP A 342 20.37 3.31 40.19
C ASP A 342 19.04 2.70 40.63
N GLN A 343 17.93 3.07 40.01
CA GLN A 343 16.63 2.42 40.25
C GLN A 343 16.60 0.96 39.75
N GLU A 344 17.27 0.61 38.63
CA GLU A 344 17.41 -0.76 38.17
C GLU A 344 18.27 -1.61 39.13
N ALA A 345 19.35 -1.05 39.62
CA ALA A 345 20.19 -1.65 40.63
C ALA A 345 19.42 -1.89 41.95
N LYS A 346 18.61 -0.92 42.37
CA LYS A 346 17.72 -1.01 43.54
C LYS A 346 16.68 -2.12 43.32
N GLN A 347 16.06 -2.18 42.16
CA GLN A 347 15.05 -3.23 41.90
C GLN A 347 15.67 -4.63 41.90
N SER A 348 16.88 -4.80 41.36
CA SER A 348 17.63 -6.06 41.43
C SER A 348 17.90 -6.49 42.87
N PHE A 349 18.23 -5.52 43.75
CA PHE A 349 18.44 -5.79 45.17
C PHE A 349 17.14 -6.22 45.87
N ILE A 350 16.02 -5.56 45.57
CA ILE A 350 14.68 -5.92 46.10
C ILE A 350 14.31 -7.33 45.65
N ASP A 351 14.43 -7.64 44.36
CA ASP A 351 14.04 -8.95 43.82
C ASP A 351 14.83 -10.09 44.48
N GLU A 352 16.14 -9.95 44.66
CA GLU A 352 16.99 -10.92 45.30
C GLU A 352 16.66 -11.04 46.80
N ALA A 353 16.35 -9.92 47.48
CA ALA A 353 15.95 -9.93 48.88
C ALA A 353 14.59 -10.61 49.09
N ILE A 354 13.64 -10.49 48.15
CA ILE A 354 12.37 -11.21 48.17
C ILE A 354 12.61 -12.70 47.93
N GLU A 355 13.44 -13.08 46.95
CA GLU A 355 13.75 -14.48 46.65
C GLU A 355 14.38 -15.20 47.86
N LYS A 356 15.26 -14.51 48.60
CA LYS A 356 15.85 -15.03 49.85
C LYS A 356 14.94 -14.96 51.07
N GLY A 357 13.75 -14.36 50.94
CA GLY A 357 12.78 -14.19 52.01
C GLY A 357 13.28 -13.27 53.14
N TYR A 358 14.01 -12.22 52.81
CA TYR A 358 14.47 -11.18 53.73
C TYR A 358 13.50 -10.03 53.83
N ILE A 359 12.77 -9.77 52.75
CA ILE A 359 11.68 -8.80 52.63
C ILE A 359 10.44 -9.47 52.03
N SER A 360 9.26 -8.91 52.32
CA SER A 360 8.02 -9.24 51.61
C SER A 360 7.44 -7.97 51.02
N SER A 361 6.98 -8.05 49.80
CA SER A 361 6.23 -6.97 49.14
C SER A 361 4.73 -7.24 49.22
N SER A 362 3.95 -6.22 49.57
CA SER A 362 2.49 -6.25 49.52
C SER A 362 2.00 -4.94 48.94
N GLU A 363 0.98 -5.00 48.09
CA GLU A 363 0.31 -3.78 47.59
C GLU A 363 -0.65 -3.25 48.67
N ASN A 364 -0.55 -1.94 48.93
CA ASN A 364 -1.52 -1.26 49.79
C ASN A 364 -2.82 -0.97 49.02
N SER A 365 -3.84 -0.46 49.76
CA SER A 365 -5.16 -0.13 49.17
C SER A 365 -5.11 1.02 48.12
N GLU A 366 -3.97 1.66 47.95
CA GLU A 366 -3.72 2.77 47.02
C GLU A 366 -2.88 2.33 45.84
N GLY A 367 -2.49 1.02 45.76
CA GLY A 367 -1.70 0.46 44.63
C GLY A 367 -0.19 0.67 44.79
N GLU A 368 0.27 1.15 45.96
CA GLU A 368 1.71 1.32 46.21
C GLU A 368 2.31 0.04 46.82
N THR A 369 3.51 -0.33 46.35
CA THR A 369 4.24 -1.50 46.85
C THR A 369 4.83 -1.18 48.22
N GLU A 370 4.25 -1.71 49.29
CA GLU A 370 4.78 -1.61 50.65
C GLU A 370 5.76 -2.75 50.91
N ILE A 371 7.00 -2.40 51.21
CA ILE A 371 8.08 -3.35 51.48
C ILE A 371 8.16 -3.55 53.01
N THR A 372 7.88 -4.77 53.44
CA THR A 372 8.00 -5.16 54.86
C THR A 372 9.31 -5.94 55.05
N VAL A 373 10.21 -5.42 55.86
CA VAL A 373 11.46 -6.09 56.22
C VAL A 373 11.19 -7.20 57.20
N LEU A 374 11.57 -8.42 56.85
CA LEU A 374 11.38 -9.64 57.69
C LEU A 374 12.66 -10.00 58.46
N LYS A 375 13.84 -9.68 57.90
CA LYS A 375 15.13 -10.12 58.47
C LYS A 375 16.19 -9.03 58.26
N GLN A 376 16.17 -8.02 59.09
CA GLN A 376 17.03 -6.82 58.97
C GLN A 376 18.54 -7.15 58.93
N GLU A 377 19.06 -7.95 59.86
CA GLU A 377 20.47 -8.27 59.95
C GLU A 377 21.02 -9.02 58.72
N GLN A 378 20.15 -9.82 58.07
CA GLN A 378 20.51 -10.54 56.86
C GLN A 378 20.43 -9.66 55.61
N LEU A 379 19.51 -8.68 55.62
CA LEU A 379 19.35 -7.69 54.57
C LEU A 379 20.53 -6.72 54.53
N GLU A 380 21.02 -6.28 55.71
CA GLU A 380 22.22 -5.38 55.80
C GLU A 380 23.51 -6.03 55.32
N ASN A 381 23.59 -7.35 55.33
CA ASN A 381 24.74 -8.10 54.84
C ASN A 381 24.56 -8.66 53.40
N LEU A 382 23.42 -8.33 52.75
CA LEU A 382 23.15 -8.76 51.40
C LEU A 382 23.97 -7.93 50.43
N VAL A 383 24.70 -8.63 49.50
CA VAL A 383 25.35 -8.01 48.35
C VAL A 383 24.76 -8.68 47.11
N VAL A 384 24.29 -7.91 46.19
CA VAL A 384 23.64 -8.36 44.94
C VAL A 384 24.44 -7.85 43.76
N SER A 385 24.66 -8.70 42.79
CA SER A 385 25.24 -8.29 41.51
C SER A 385 24.11 -7.89 40.58
N ALA A 386 23.92 -6.59 40.37
CA ALA A 386 22.90 -6.03 39.49
C ALA A 386 23.52 -5.77 38.12
N ASP A 387 22.90 -6.30 37.10
CA ASP A 387 23.21 -5.99 35.70
C ASP A 387 22.38 -4.75 35.30
N ILE A 388 23.06 -3.69 34.87
CA ILE A 388 22.48 -2.45 34.39
C ILE A 388 22.40 -2.53 32.87
N HIS A 389 21.23 -2.25 32.34
CA HIS A 389 20.98 -2.41 30.91
C HIS A 389 20.87 -1.04 30.23
N ASN A 390 21.37 -0.98 28.98
CA ASN A 390 21.13 0.15 28.10
C ASN A 390 19.69 0.09 27.51
N ASP A 391 19.28 1.11 26.76
CA ASP A 391 17.97 1.16 26.11
C ASP A 391 17.70 0.00 25.13
N GLU A 392 18.75 -0.66 24.64
CA GLU A 392 18.67 -1.87 23.81
C GLU A 392 18.53 -3.15 24.63
N GLY A 393 18.63 -3.05 25.98
CA GLY A 393 18.60 -4.16 26.92
C GLY A 393 19.87 -5.05 26.87
N ASP A 394 21.00 -4.47 26.47
CA ASP A 394 22.32 -5.08 26.62
C ASP A 394 22.92 -4.65 27.94
N VAL A 395 23.57 -5.59 28.63
CA VAL A 395 24.26 -5.27 29.89
C VAL A 395 25.39 -4.29 29.60
N GLU A 396 25.28 -3.07 30.07
CA GLU A 396 26.28 -2.02 29.93
C GLU A 396 27.29 -2.10 31.06
N GLU A 397 26.81 -2.34 32.29
CA GLU A 397 27.62 -2.45 33.49
C GLU A 397 27.03 -3.51 34.43
N THR A 398 27.89 -4.20 35.14
CA THR A 398 27.46 -5.06 36.28
C THR A 398 27.98 -4.42 37.57
N ARG A 399 27.06 -4.09 38.48
CA ARG A 399 27.37 -3.35 39.69
C ARG A 399 27.05 -4.20 40.93
N GLU A 400 27.94 -4.21 41.90
CA GLU A 400 27.64 -4.81 43.21
C GLU A 400 26.84 -3.81 44.04
N VAL A 401 25.66 -4.20 44.49
CA VAL A 401 24.72 -3.36 45.25
C VAL A 401 24.65 -3.87 46.70
N THR A 402 24.95 -3.01 47.63
CA THR A 402 24.83 -3.25 49.07
C THR A 402 23.57 -2.64 49.63
N TYR A 403 23.23 -2.94 50.90
CA TYR A 403 22.12 -2.31 51.61
C TYR A 403 22.30 -0.77 51.73
N SER A 404 23.52 -0.29 51.90
CA SER A 404 23.79 1.15 51.92
C SER A 404 23.48 1.83 50.58
N ASP A 405 23.80 1.15 49.44
CA ASP A 405 23.50 1.66 48.11
C ASP A 405 21.96 1.65 47.90
N TYR A 406 21.27 0.59 48.36
CA TYR A 406 19.80 0.53 48.30
C TYR A 406 19.15 1.71 49.08
N GLU A 407 19.68 2.09 50.23
CA GLU A 407 19.18 3.26 51.01
C GLU A 407 19.42 4.57 50.24
N ILE A 408 20.57 4.73 49.61
CA ILE A 408 20.90 5.89 48.79
C ILE A 408 19.95 5.97 47.57
N TYR A 409 19.83 4.91 46.80
CA TYR A 409 18.94 4.85 45.63
C TYR A 409 17.46 4.99 45.98
N SER A 410 17.06 4.64 47.20
CA SER A 410 15.69 4.81 47.67
C SER A 410 15.36 6.23 48.11
N ALA A 411 16.40 7.03 48.47
CA ALA A 411 16.28 8.43 48.86
C ALA A 411 16.47 9.40 47.68
N GLU A 412 16.88 8.91 46.50
CA GLU A 412 17.08 9.69 45.30
C GLU A 412 15.75 10.17 44.72
N GLU A 413 15.69 11.47 44.43
CA GLU A 413 14.53 12.04 43.73
C GLU A 413 14.76 12.02 42.22
N GLU A 414 13.67 11.78 41.48
CA GLU A 414 13.71 11.79 40.01
C GLU A 414 14.13 13.20 39.49
N PRO A 415 15.09 13.28 38.57
CA PRO A 415 15.53 14.55 38.03
C PRO A 415 14.40 15.33 37.33
N GLU A 416 14.08 16.53 37.82
CA GLU A 416 13.10 17.41 37.20
C GLU A 416 13.69 18.14 35.99
N ALA A 417 13.20 17.84 34.78
CA ALA A 417 13.71 18.44 33.52
C ALA A 417 13.72 19.98 33.52
N ALA A 418 12.75 20.62 34.20
CA ALA A 418 12.66 22.07 34.28
C ALA A 418 13.84 22.75 35.02
N THR A 419 14.63 22.02 35.82
CA THR A 419 15.78 22.53 36.56
C THR A 419 17.03 22.65 35.71
N TYR A 420 17.11 21.93 34.59
CA TYR A 420 18.30 21.86 33.72
C TYR A 420 18.27 22.88 32.57
N GLY A 421 17.08 23.39 32.20
CA GLY A 421 16.97 24.34 31.13
C GLY A 421 15.55 24.79 30.79
N PRO A 422 15.37 25.54 29.70
CA PRO A 422 14.05 25.97 29.28
C PRO A 422 13.23 24.76 28.76
N TRP A 423 12.41 24.24 29.66
CA TRP A 423 11.56 23.06 29.44
C TRP A 423 10.15 23.44 29.03
N GLN A 424 9.55 22.62 28.20
CA GLN A 424 8.13 22.70 27.85
C GLN A 424 7.49 21.33 28.09
N ASP A 425 6.52 21.28 28.97
CA ASP A 425 5.76 20.06 29.21
C ASP A 425 5.01 19.58 27.98
N GLY A 426 4.89 18.27 27.82
CA GLY A 426 4.12 17.66 26.77
C GLY A 426 2.60 17.92 26.91
N LEU A 427 1.88 17.69 25.83
CA LEU A 427 0.42 17.88 25.79
C LEU A 427 -0.33 17.06 26.85
N PRO A 428 0.01 15.79 27.15
CA PRO A 428 -0.65 15.02 28.18
C PRO A 428 -0.52 15.67 29.55
N THR A 429 0.69 16.12 29.93
CA THR A 429 0.98 16.79 31.19
C THR A 429 0.23 18.12 31.31
N VAL A 430 0.29 18.96 30.27
CA VAL A 430 -0.41 20.25 30.24
C VAL A 430 -1.93 20.07 30.35
N ILE A 431 -2.50 19.13 29.60
CA ILE A 431 -3.94 18.81 29.65
C ILE A 431 -4.30 18.22 31.01
N GLY A 432 -3.49 17.29 31.54
CA GLY A 432 -3.69 16.68 32.84
C GLY A 432 -3.72 17.71 33.97
N ASN A 433 -2.75 18.62 34.02
CA ASN A 433 -2.69 19.70 34.99
C ASN A 433 -3.91 20.65 34.88
N PHE A 434 -4.33 20.95 33.65
CA PHE A 434 -5.54 21.74 33.42
C PHE A 434 -6.79 21.01 33.92
N LEU A 435 -6.96 19.71 33.60
CA LEU A 435 -8.12 18.91 34.05
C LEU A 435 -8.16 18.79 35.57
N LYS A 436 -6.99 18.60 36.22
CA LYS A 436 -6.87 18.60 37.69
C LYS A 436 -7.26 19.95 38.29
N SER A 437 -6.85 21.07 37.65
CA SER A 437 -7.15 22.42 38.16
C SER A 437 -8.66 22.77 38.17
N ILE A 438 -9.45 22.12 37.31
CA ILE A 438 -10.90 22.28 37.22
C ILE A 438 -11.68 21.12 37.87
N GLU A 439 -10.96 20.28 38.65
CA GLU A 439 -11.53 19.15 39.43
C GLU A 439 -12.41 18.20 38.58
N VAL A 440 -11.93 17.83 37.40
CA VAL A 440 -12.62 16.88 36.52
C VAL A 440 -12.62 15.49 37.15
N ALA A 441 -13.72 14.76 37.05
CA ALA A 441 -13.82 13.40 37.56
C ALA A 441 -12.77 12.47 36.93
N ASP A 442 -12.16 11.60 37.75
CA ASP A 442 -11.01 10.74 37.38
C ASP A 442 -11.26 9.89 36.12
N TRP A 443 -12.46 9.33 35.97
CA TRP A 443 -12.82 8.55 34.78
C TRP A 443 -12.80 9.37 33.47
N LEU A 444 -13.21 10.65 33.57
CA LEU A 444 -13.21 11.55 32.40
C LEU A 444 -11.80 12.05 32.10
N GLN A 445 -10.99 12.28 33.15
CA GLN A 445 -9.58 12.61 33.00
C GLN A 445 -8.83 11.45 32.31
N SER A 446 -9.05 10.20 32.75
CA SER A 446 -8.48 9.01 32.12
C SER A 446 -8.96 8.82 30.68
N LEU A 447 -10.25 9.05 30.39
CA LEU A 447 -10.75 9.01 29.00
C LEU A 447 -10.04 10.01 28.10
N ILE A 448 -9.86 11.24 28.59
CA ILE A 448 -9.23 12.31 27.79
C ILE A 448 -7.75 12.00 27.56
N LEU A 449 -7.01 11.67 28.63
CA LEU A 449 -5.57 11.43 28.54
C LEU A 449 -5.25 10.10 27.86
N ASN A 450 -5.74 8.99 28.42
CA ASN A 450 -5.36 7.64 27.97
C ASN A 450 -6.18 7.13 26.77
N GLY A 451 -7.37 7.69 26.54
CA GLY A 451 -8.20 7.34 25.39
C GLY A 451 -7.98 8.28 24.19
N ILE A 452 -8.17 9.59 24.38
CA ILE A 452 -8.21 10.56 23.28
C ILE A 452 -6.80 11.07 22.97
N VAL A 453 -6.09 11.61 23.96
CA VAL A 453 -4.76 12.21 23.75
C VAL A 453 -3.76 11.15 23.31
N ALA A 454 -3.74 10.00 23.96
CA ALA A 454 -2.92 8.86 23.57
C ALA A 454 -3.27 8.36 22.16
N GLY A 455 -4.58 8.29 21.81
CA GLY A 455 -5.01 7.90 20.48
C GLY A 455 -4.63 8.89 19.37
N VAL A 456 -4.66 10.20 19.67
CA VAL A 456 -4.18 11.25 18.75
C VAL A 456 -2.65 11.19 18.65
N GLY A 457 -1.96 11.01 19.77
CA GLY A 457 -0.51 10.84 19.84
C GLY A 457 -0.04 9.68 18.97
N ALA A 458 -0.65 8.52 19.10
CA ALA A 458 -0.35 7.35 18.28
C ALA A 458 -0.48 7.60 16.76
N VAL A 459 -1.39 8.48 16.33
CA VAL A 459 -1.55 8.84 14.91
C VAL A 459 -0.50 9.85 14.47
N LEU A 460 -0.30 10.91 15.26
CA LEU A 460 0.59 12.02 14.93
C LEU A 460 2.05 11.66 15.12
N GLY A 461 2.35 10.74 16.04
CA GLY A 461 3.70 10.22 16.28
C GLY A 461 4.34 9.62 15.04
N PHE A 462 3.57 8.83 14.28
CA PHE A 462 4.08 8.24 13.02
C PHE A 462 4.05 9.17 11.81
N LEU A 463 3.38 10.31 11.90
CA LEU A 463 3.18 11.19 10.76
C LEU A 463 4.50 11.74 10.17
N PRO A 464 5.48 12.20 10.96
CA PRO A 464 6.75 12.70 10.43
C PRO A 464 7.49 11.67 9.58
N GLN A 465 7.66 10.46 10.12
CA GLN A 465 8.33 9.35 9.43
C GLN A 465 7.61 9.00 8.11
N MET A 466 6.28 8.98 8.14
CA MET A 466 5.45 8.72 6.97
C MET A 466 5.56 9.81 5.91
N LEU A 467 5.65 11.09 6.31
CA LEU A 467 5.82 12.20 5.38
C LEU A 467 7.16 12.12 4.65
N VAL A 468 8.25 11.80 5.36
CA VAL A 468 9.57 11.60 4.75
C VAL A 468 9.54 10.44 3.75
N LEU A 469 8.90 9.32 4.14
CA LEU A 469 8.73 8.18 3.24
C LEU A 469 7.92 8.56 1.99
N PHE A 470 6.81 9.27 2.15
CA PHE A 470 5.99 9.72 1.01
C PHE A 470 6.72 10.70 0.11
N PHE A 471 7.59 11.55 0.66
CA PHE A 471 8.45 12.44 -0.12
C PHE A 471 9.36 11.64 -1.06
N PHE A 472 10.08 10.65 -0.54
CA PHE A 472 10.96 9.82 -1.36
C PHE A 472 10.20 8.96 -2.37
N LEU A 473 9.06 8.39 -1.97
CA LEU A 473 8.22 7.62 -2.89
C LEU A 473 7.67 8.50 -4.01
N ALA A 474 7.20 9.71 -3.72
CA ALA A 474 6.75 10.66 -4.74
C ALA A 474 7.88 11.07 -5.67
N PHE A 475 9.11 11.22 -5.16
CA PHE A 475 10.30 11.48 -5.96
C PHE A 475 10.62 10.31 -6.91
N LEU A 476 10.70 9.07 -6.39
CA LEU A 476 11.01 7.88 -7.19
C LEU A 476 9.92 7.58 -8.24
N GLU A 477 8.66 7.84 -7.91
CA GLU A 477 7.54 7.73 -8.83
C GLU A 477 7.62 8.82 -9.89
N GLY A 478 7.82 10.07 -9.47
CA GLY A 478 7.89 11.23 -10.35
C GLY A 478 9.08 11.19 -11.30
N CYS A 479 10.24 10.65 -10.92
CA CYS A 479 11.37 10.50 -11.84
C CYS A 479 11.23 9.31 -12.78
N GLY A 480 10.24 8.43 -12.60
CA GLY A 480 9.99 7.25 -13.42
C GLY A 480 10.78 6.00 -13.05
N TYR A 481 11.46 5.99 -11.89
CA TYR A 481 12.24 4.84 -11.41
C TYR A 481 11.36 3.65 -11.05
N MET A 482 10.20 3.88 -10.45
CA MET A 482 9.30 2.81 -10.00
C MET A 482 8.80 1.93 -11.16
N ALA A 483 8.60 2.52 -12.36
CA ALA A 483 8.22 1.79 -13.56
C ALA A 483 9.28 0.74 -13.97
N ARG A 484 10.56 1.09 -13.86
CA ARG A 484 11.70 0.19 -14.20
C ARG A 484 11.77 -1.00 -13.26
N ILE A 485 11.58 -0.75 -11.98
CA ILE A 485 11.58 -1.82 -10.98
C ILE A 485 10.42 -2.78 -11.19
N ALA A 486 9.22 -2.25 -11.44
CA ALA A 486 8.07 -3.09 -11.79
C ALA A 486 8.35 -3.96 -13.02
N PHE A 487 9.03 -3.41 -14.04
CA PHE A 487 9.45 -4.16 -15.24
C PHE A 487 10.44 -5.29 -14.92
N VAL A 488 11.47 -5.01 -14.12
CA VAL A 488 12.47 -6.04 -13.72
C VAL A 488 11.81 -7.15 -12.92
N MET A 489 10.91 -6.80 -12.00
CA MET A 489 10.24 -7.73 -11.09
C MET A 489 9.11 -8.51 -11.75
N ASP A 490 8.56 -8.06 -12.87
CA ASP A 490 7.43 -8.71 -13.54
C ASP A 490 7.74 -10.18 -13.88
N ARG A 491 8.93 -10.46 -14.37
CA ARG A 491 9.36 -11.84 -14.69
C ARG A 491 9.36 -12.77 -13.47
N VAL A 492 9.68 -12.24 -12.29
CA VAL A 492 9.73 -13.00 -11.03
C VAL A 492 8.31 -13.23 -10.52
N PHE A 493 7.51 -12.16 -10.45
CA PHE A 493 6.17 -12.19 -9.88
C PHE A 493 5.17 -12.99 -10.72
N ARG A 494 5.29 -12.95 -12.04
CA ARG A 494 4.47 -13.80 -12.93
C ARG A 494 4.60 -15.29 -12.65
N LYS A 495 5.78 -15.77 -12.26
CA LYS A 495 5.98 -17.18 -11.88
C LYS A 495 5.14 -17.57 -10.67
N PHE A 496 4.83 -16.63 -9.80
CA PHE A 496 4.01 -16.81 -8.61
C PHE A 496 2.54 -16.40 -8.83
N GLY A 497 2.18 -16.04 -10.06
CA GLY A 497 0.81 -15.69 -10.41
C GLY A 497 0.40 -14.26 -10.07
N LEU A 498 1.35 -13.41 -9.73
CA LEU A 498 1.17 -11.98 -9.47
C LEU A 498 1.72 -11.14 -10.63
N SER A 499 1.18 -9.95 -10.85
CA SER A 499 1.75 -9.02 -11.83
C SER A 499 3.00 -8.34 -11.28
N GLY A 500 3.91 -7.88 -12.12
CA GLY A 500 5.09 -7.12 -11.68
C GLY A 500 4.75 -5.84 -10.94
N LYS A 501 3.58 -5.24 -11.24
CA LYS A 501 3.06 -4.08 -10.51
C LYS A 501 2.74 -4.38 -9.04
N SER A 502 2.49 -5.65 -8.68
CA SER A 502 2.24 -6.09 -7.30
C SER A 502 3.46 -5.94 -6.38
N PHE A 503 4.66 -5.90 -6.97
CA PHE A 503 5.89 -5.71 -6.21
C PHE A 503 5.95 -4.35 -5.50
N ILE A 504 5.48 -3.28 -6.15
CA ILE A 504 5.51 -1.92 -5.61
C ILE A 504 4.72 -1.80 -4.30
N PRO A 505 3.43 -2.23 -4.23
CA PRO A 505 2.68 -2.30 -2.98
C PRO A 505 3.37 -3.09 -1.87
N MET A 506 3.92 -4.26 -2.20
CA MET A 506 4.59 -5.12 -1.22
C MET A 506 5.85 -4.48 -0.66
N LEU A 507 6.63 -3.83 -1.52
CA LEU A 507 7.81 -3.12 -1.10
C LEU A 507 7.47 -1.96 -0.18
N ILE A 508 6.54 -1.08 -0.58
CA ILE A 508 6.08 0.02 0.27
C ILE A 508 5.54 -0.52 1.59
N GLY A 509 4.92 -1.69 1.57
CA GLY A 509 4.43 -2.42 2.73
C GLY A 509 5.50 -2.78 3.76
N THR A 510 6.79 -2.89 3.39
CA THR A 510 7.88 -3.12 4.35
C THR A 510 8.10 -1.92 5.28
N GLY A 511 7.83 -0.71 4.82
CA GLY A 511 7.80 0.48 5.67
C GLY A 511 6.50 0.58 6.45
N CYS A 512 5.37 0.64 5.74
CA CYS A 512 4.04 0.67 6.35
C CYS A 512 2.99 0.00 5.45
N GLY A 513 2.13 -0.84 6.05
CA GLY A 513 1.08 -1.56 5.33
C GLY A 513 0.01 -0.64 4.70
N VAL A 514 -0.27 0.52 5.30
CA VAL A 514 -1.30 1.46 4.80
C VAL A 514 -0.97 1.99 3.41
N PRO A 515 0.17 2.68 3.19
CA PRO A 515 0.55 3.14 1.86
C PRO A 515 0.85 1.98 0.92
N GLY A 516 1.34 0.84 1.43
CA GLY A 516 1.53 -0.37 0.64
C GLY A 516 0.23 -0.83 -0.01
N VAL A 517 -0.83 -0.97 0.77
CA VAL A 517 -2.16 -1.34 0.26
C VAL A 517 -2.70 -0.27 -0.70
N MET A 518 -2.57 1.01 -0.37
CA MET A 518 -3.04 2.11 -1.23
C MET A 518 -2.32 2.16 -2.59
N ALA A 519 -1.05 1.76 -2.66
CA ALA A 519 -0.29 1.71 -3.90
C ALA A 519 -0.82 0.65 -4.88
N SER A 520 -1.64 -0.30 -4.43
CA SER A 520 -2.27 -1.30 -5.30
C SER A 520 -3.22 -0.72 -6.36
N ARG A 521 -3.59 0.56 -6.24
CA ARG A 521 -4.40 1.29 -7.25
C ARG A 521 -3.74 1.35 -8.63
N THR A 522 -2.42 1.24 -8.68
CA THR A 522 -1.68 1.20 -9.94
C THR A 522 -1.86 -0.10 -10.72
N ILE A 523 -2.53 -1.10 -10.11
CA ILE A 523 -2.80 -2.39 -10.73
C ILE A 523 -4.18 -2.33 -11.39
N GLU A 524 -4.20 -2.41 -12.70
CA GLU A 524 -5.39 -2.28 -13.55
C GLU A 524 -6.31 -3.49 -13.42
N ASN A 525 -5.73 -4.71 -13.40
CA ASN A 525 -6.50 -5.93 -13.26
C ASN A 525 -7.06 -6.07 -11.83
N GLU A 526 -8.39 -6.12 -11.71
CA GLU A 526 -9.07 -6.17 -10.42
C GLU A 526 -8.73 -7.43 -9.62
N ARG A 527 -8.56 -8.59 -10.28
CA ARG A 527 -8.19 -9.86 -9.62
C ARG A 527 -6.78 -9.78 -9.02
N ASP A 528 -5.81 -9.30 -9.82
CA ASP A 528 -4.42 -9.10 -9.38
C ASP A 528 -4.34 -8.04 -8.27
N ARG A 529 -5.11 -6.96 -8.38
CA ARG A 529 -5.21 -5.93 -7.35
C ARG A 529 -5.73 -6.50 -6.03
N ARG A 530 -6.82 -7.27 -6.06
CA ARG A 530 -7.38 -7.92 -4.86
C ARG A 530 -6.38 -8.88 -4.22
N MET A 531 -5.71 -9.72 -5.01
CA MET A 531 -4.65 -10.61 -4.51
C MET A 531 -3.52 -9.83 -3.86
N THR A 532 -3.07 -8.76 -4.50
CA THR A 532 -2.01 -7.88 -3.96
C THR A 532 -2.44 -7.24 -2.65
N VAL A 533 -3.65 -6.68 -2.56
CA VAL A 533 -4.19 -6.11 -1.33
C VAL A 533 -4.21 -7.13 -0.19
N MET A 534 -4.59 -8.39 -0.47
CA MET A 534 -4.65 -9.46 0.52
C MET A 534 -3.27 -9.90 1.03
N THR A 535 -2.24 -9.79 0.21
CA THR A 535 -0.91 -10.37 0.49
C THR A 535 0.13 -9.32 0.89
N THR A 536 -0.07 -8.05 0.57
CA THR A 536 0.89 -6.97 0.85
C THR A 536 1.27 -6.87 2.31
N THR A 537 0.35 -7.10 3.24
CA THR A 537 0.57 -6.95 4.68
C THR A 537 1.25 -8.15 5.34
N PHE A 538 1.56 -9.21 4.61
CA PHE A 538 2.35 -10.34 5.13
C PHE A 538 3.82 -9.97 5.34
N ILE A 539 4.35 -9.03 4.56
CA ILE A 539 5.69 -8.51 4.81
C ILE A 539 5.70 -7.73 6.12
N PRO A 540 6.68 -7.96 7.01
CA PRO A 540 6.83 -7.17 8.22
C PRO A 540 7.02 -5.69 7.89
N CYS A 541 6.19 -4.82 8.50
CA CYS A 541 6.39 -3.36 8.49
C CYS A 541 7.17 -2.92 9.73
N SER A 542 7.56 -1.64 9.80
CA SER A 542 8.29 -1.09 10.95
C SER A 542 7.58 -1.33 12.28
N ALA A 543 6.27 -1.17 12.36
CA ALA A 543 5.47 -1.42 13.56
C ALA A 543 5.47 -2.89 14.05
N LYS A 544 5.97 -3.83 13.26
CA LYS A 544 6.12 -5.23 13.67
C LYS A 544 7.52 -5.53 14.22
N LEU A 545 8.50 -4.63 14.05
CA LEU A 545 9.87 -4.79 14.54
C LEU A 545 9.94 -4.98 16.05
N PRO A 546 9.21 -4.20 16.90
CA PRO A 546 9.19 -4.40 18.33
C PRO A 546 8.80 -5.83 18.74
N VAL A 547 7.79 -6.43 18.08
CA VAL A 547 7.37 -7.81 18.36
C VAL A 547 8.46 -8.81 17.94
N ILE A 548 9.17 -8.54 16.84
CA ILE A 548 10.29 -9.38 16.42
C ILE A 548 11.43 -9.29 17.45
N ALA A 549 11.76 -8.08 17.92
CA ALA A 549 12.80 -7.84 18.92
C ALA A 549 12.45 -8.50 20.26
N LEU A 550 11.21 -8.36 20.74
CA LEU A 550 10.70 -8.99 21.95
C LEU A 550 10.91 -10.52 21.92
N ILE A 551 10.48 -11.17 20.83
CA ILE A 551 10.60 -12.64 20.73
C ILE A 551 12.06 -13.09 20.54
N ALA A 552 12.84 -12.35 19.75
CA ALA A 552 14.26 -12.63 19.55
C ALA A 552 15.04 -12.49 20.86
N GLY A 553 14.70 -11.48 21.68
CA GLY A 553 15.32 -11.27 22.98
C GLY A 553 14.88 -12.31 24.03
N ALA A 554 13.57 -12.51 24.20
CA ALA A 554 13.03 -13.39 25.23
C ALA A 554 13.41 -14.88 25.05
N PHE A 555 13.55 -15.36 23.80
CA PHE A 555 13.72 -16.80 23.53
C PHE A 555 14.99 -17.16 22.75
N PHE A 556 15.66 -16.22 22.09
CA PHE A 556 16.74 -16.52 21.13
C PHE A 556 17.99 -15.66 21.31
N GLN A 557 18.23 -15.12 22.50
CA GLN A 557 19.40 -14.32 22.84
C GLN A 557 19.72 -13.22 21.80
N LYS A 558 18.70 -12.47 21.41
CA LYS A 558 18.77 -11.39 20.38
C LYS A 558 19.33 -11.84 19.03
N SER A 559 19.07 -13.09 18.63
CA SER A 559 19.58 -13.63 17.36
C SER A 559 19.01 -12.91 16.15
N GLY A 560 19.88 -12.27 15.36
CA GLY A 560 19.54 -11.66 14.08
C GLY A 560 18.96 -12.64 13.05
N LEU A 561 19.17 -13.96 13.24
CA LEU A 561 18.56 -14.99 12.39
C LEU A 561 17.04 -15.05 12.57
N VAL A 562 16.53 -14.77 13.76
CA VAL A 562 15.08 -14.73 14.01
C VAL A 562 14.45 -13.57 13.25
N ALA A 563 15.04 -12.37 13.32
CA ALA A 563 14.58 -11.22 12.57
C ALA A 563 14.60 -11.48 11.05
N THR A 564 15.71 -12.03 10.55
CA THR A 564 15.83 -12.38 9.12
C THR A 564 14.78 -13.42 8.72
N SER A 565 14.56 -14.46 9.53
CA SER A 565 13.58 -15.52 9.26
C SER A 565 12.13 -14.98 9.22
N ALA A 566 11.81 -13.95 10.00
CA ALA A 566 10.51 -13.31 10.01
C ALA A 566 10.17 -12.66 8.64
N TYR A 567 11.16 -12.01 7.99
CA TYR A 567 10.98 -11.47 6.64
C TYR A 567 10.81 -12.58 5.60
N PHE A 568 11.63 -13.65 5.68
CA PHE A 568 11.47 -14.80 4.78
C PHE A 568 10.13 -15.52 4.97
N LEU A 569 9.61 -15.57 6.19
CA LEU A 569 8.28 -16.10 6.48
C LEU A 569 7.19 -15.29 5.77
N GLY A 570 7.27 -13.96 5.82
CA GLY A 570 6.36 -13.08 5.10
C GLY A 570 6.41 -13.28 3.58
N ILE A 571 7.62 -13.35 3.01
CA ILE A 571 7.82 -13.64 1.57
C ILE A 571 7.25 -15.01 1.20
N ALA A 572 7.51 -16.04 2.00
CA ALA A 572 6.98 -17.39 1.77
C ALA A 572 5.44 -17.38 1.80
N ALA A 573 4.82 -16.68 2.75
CA ALA A 573 3.38 -16.52 2.83
C ALA A 573 2.79 -15.85 1.59
N ILE A 574 3.46 -14.82 1.03
CA ILE A 574 3.06 -14.17 -0.23
C ILE A 574 3.11 -15.15 -1.40
N VAL A 575 4.22 -15.88 -1.54
CA VAL A 575 4.42 -16.83 -2.65
C VAL A 575 3.38 -17.97 -2.57
N ILE A 576 3.19 -18.56 -1.40
CA ILE A 576 2.19 -19.62 -1.16
C ILE A 576 0.79 -19.09 -1.49
N SER A 577 0.45 -17.90 -1.01
CA SER A 577 -0.85 -17.27 -1.26
C SER A 577 -1.05 -16.96 -2.74
N GLY A 578 -0.06 -16.37 -3.40
CA GLY A 578 -0.11 -16.04 -4.82
C GLY A 578 -0.40 -17.28 -5.69
N ILE A 579 0.38 -18.35 -5.49
CA ILE A 579 0.20 -19.60 -6.24
C ILE A 579 -1.13 -20.26 -5.91
N THR A 580 -1.50 -20.35 -4.63
CA THR A 580 -2.70 -21.05 -4.18
C THR A 580 -3.98 -20.34 -4.59
N LEU A 581 -4.04 -19.02 -4.40
CA LEU A 581 -5.21 -18.21 -4.75
C LEU A 581 -5.44 -18.21 -6.27
N LYS A 582 -4.38 -18.04 -7.07
CA LYS A 582 -4.49 -18.01 -8.53
C LYS A 582 -5.07 -19.31 -9.10
N LYS A 583 -4.86 -20.44 -8.44
CA LYS A 583 -5.43 -21.72 -8.83
C LYS A 583 -6.90 -21.91 -8.42
N THR A 584 -7.50 -20.91 -7.77
CA THR A 584 -8.95 -20.93 -7.44
C THR A 584 -9.76 -20.28 -8.55
N LYS A 585 -11.02 -20.69 -8.73
CA LYS A 585 -11.95 -20.07 -9.70
C LYS A 585 -12.11 -18.56 -9.53
N MET A 586 -11.94 -18.04 -8.31
CA MET A 586 -12.13 -16.61 -7.99
C MET A 586 -11.01 -15.72 -8.55
N PHE A 587 -9.81 -16.29 -8.73
CA PHE A 587 -8.61 -15.56 -9.16
C PHE A 587 -7.95 -16.21 -10.40
N ALA A 588 -8.61 -17.21 -11.01
CA ALA A 588 -8.12 -17.83 -12.24
C ALA A 588 -8.07 -16.83 -13.40
N GLY A 589 -7.16 -17.06 -14.35
CA GLY A 589 -6.93 -16.20 -15.50
C GLY A 589 -5.46 -15.83 -15.66
N ASP A 590 -5.05 -15.41 -16.84
CA ASP A 590 -3.69 -14.97 -17.09
C ASP A 590 -3.43 -13.61 -16.44
N PRO A 591 -2.23 -13.38 -15.84
CA PRO A 591 -1.87 -12.06 -15.37
C PRO A 591 -1.89 -11.08 -16.54
N ALA A 592 -2.41 -9.88 -16.30
CA ALA A 592 -2.41 -8.84 -17.32
C ALA A 592 -1.00 -8.67 -17.91
N PRO A 593 -0.86 -8.63 -19.23
CA PRO A 593 0.46 -8.41 -19.85
C PRO A 593 1.02 -7.07 -19.34
N PHE A 594 2.26 -7.10 -18.90
CA PHE A 594 2.95 -5.89 -18.48
C PHE A 594 3.37 -5.09 -19.71
N VAL A 595 2.43 -4.35 -20.27
CA VAL A 595 2.67 -3.40 -21.37
C VAL A 595 2.76 -2.02 -20.74
N MET A 596 3.94 -1.67 -20.25
CA MET A 596 4.19 -0.33 -19.72
C MET A 596 5.38 0.29 -20.45
N GLU A 597 5.16 1.43 -21.07
CA GLU A 597 6.27 2.26 -21.54
C GLU A 597 7.10 2.71 -20.33
N LEU A 598 8.41 2.60 -20.46
CA LEU A 598 9.31 3.21 -19.52
C LEU A 598 9.35 4.71 -19.84
N PRO A 599 8.71 5.59 -19.05
CA PRO A 599 8.75 7.03 -19.34
C PRO A 599 10.18 7.53 -19.26
N ALA A 600 10.57 8.52 -20.07
CA ALA A 600 11.90 9.11 -19.98
C ALA A 600 12.16 9.64 -18.56
N TYR A 601 13.39 9.50 -18.07
CA TYR A 601 13.75 10.09 -16.77
C TYR A 601 13.62 11.61 -16.83
N HIS A 602 12.97 12.17 -15.85
CA HIS A 602 12.87 13.61 -15.64
C HIS A 602 12.93 13.97 -14.16
N TRP A 603 13.45 15.15 -13.87
CA TRP A 603 13.41 15.66 -12.51
C TRP A 603 11.98 16.11 -12.18
N PRO A 604 11.35 15.52 -11.16
CA PRO A 604 10.03 15.97 -10.74
C PRO A 604 10.13 17.38 -10.13
N THR A 605 9.11 18.20 -10.36
CA THR A 605 9.07 19.53 -9.78
C THR A 605 8.87 19.44 -8.26
N PRO A 606 9.59 20.23 -7.44
CA PRO A 606 9.44 20.21 -5.97
C PRO A 606 7.98 20.40 -5.53
N SER A 607 7.24 21.26 -6.21
CA SER A 607 5.82 21.49 -5.94
C SER A 607 4.97 20.22 -6.07
N ASN A 608 5.21 19.41 -7.10
CA ASN A 608 4.46 18.16 -7.32
C ASN A 608 4.80 17.12 -6.24
N ILE A 609 6.08 17.03 -5.84
CA ILE A 609 6.50 16.12 -4.77
C ILE A 609 5.82 16.51 -3.45
N LEU A 610 5.92 17.78 -3.06
CA LEU A 610 5.32 18.27 -1.81
C LEU A 610 3.79 18.15 -1.80
N HIS A 611 3.14 18.42 -2.94
CA HIS A 611 1.70 18.25 -3.06
C HIS A 611 1.28 16.78 -2.91
N SER A 612 1.96 15.86 -3.59
CA SER A 612 1.71 14.42 -3.48
C SER A 612 1.99 13.88 -2.07
N MET A 613 3.07 14.34 -1.44
CA MET A 613 3.39 14.01 -0.05
C MET A 613 2.26 14.47 0.90
N TRP A 614 1.82 15.73 0.78
CA TRP A 614 0.77 16.30 1.64
C TRP A 614 -0.58 15.66 1.41
N GLU A 615 -0.95 15.38 0.17
CA GLU A 615 -2.20 14.68 -0.18
C GLU A 615 -2.26 13.29 0.46
N ARG A 616 -1.18 12.53 0.36
CA ARG A 616 -1.08 11.19 0.98
C ARG A 616 -1.07 11.29 2.51
N GLY A 617 -0.32 12.21 3.09
CA GLY A 617 -0.25 12.46 4.53
C GLY A 617 -1.59 12.91 5.11
N SER A 618 -2.23 13.91 4.52
CA SER A 618 -3.54 14.38 4.98
C SER A 618 -4.64 13.33 4.81
N SER A 619 -4.58 12.53 3.76
CA SER A 619 -5.50 11.39 3.56
C SER A 619 -5.29 10.31 4.65
N PHE A 620 -4.05 10.07 5.07
CA PHE A 620 -3.73 9.17 6.19
C PHE A 620 -4.36 9.69 7.49
N VAL A 621 -4.04 10.93 7.88
CA VAL A 621 -4.55 11.52 9.13
C VAL A 621 -6.09 11.53 9.18
N LYS A 622 -6.74 11.98 8.12
CA LYS A 622 -8.21 12.06 8.07
C LYS A 622 -8.91 10.72 8.10
N LYS A 623 -8.34 9.68 7.51
CA LYS A 623 -9.02 8.38 7.32
C LYS A 623 -8.54 7.31 8.28
N ALA A 624 -7.24 7.14 8.42
CA ALA A 624 -6.68 6.19 9.36
C ALA A 624 -6.77 6.74 10.79
N GLY A 625 -6.48 8.03 10.99
CA GLY A 625 -6.51 8.67 12.29
C GLY A 625 -7.86 8.57 12.99
N THR A 626 -8.98 8.78 12.28
CA THR A 626 -10.31 8.61 12.89
C THR A 626 -10.59 7.18 13.33
N ILE A 627 -10.16 6.18 12.55
CA ILE A 627 -10.37 4.77 12.89
C ILE A 627 -9.49 4.38 14.09
N ILE A 628 -8.23 4.82 14.09
CA ILE A 628 -7.30 4.55 15.18
C ILE A 628 -7.81 5.17 16.48
N LEU A 629 -8.19 6.46 16.44
CA LEU A 629 -8.72 7.15 17.61
C LEU A 629 -9.95 6.45 18.22
N LEU A 630 -10.93 6.08 17.38
CA LEU A 630 -12.10 5.34 17.85
C LEU A 630 -11.73 3.98 18.42
N ALA A 631 -10.78 3.28 17.80
CA ALA A 631 -10.31 1.99 18.28
C ALA A 631 -9.55 2.12 19.60
N THR A 632 -8.71 3.14 19.76
CA THR A 632 -7.97 3.39 21.01
C THR A 632 -8.94 3.70 22.16
N VAL A 633 -9.90 4.58 21.95
CA VAL A 633 -10.95 4.87 22.94
C VAL A 633 -11.75 3.61 23.31
N PHE A 634 -12.09 2.78 22.33
CA PHE A 634 -12.79 1.53 22.57
C PHE A 634 -11.94 0.53 23.38
N VAL A 635 -10.67 0.38 23.03
CA VAL A 635 -9.75 -0.53 23.76
C VAL A 635 -9.49 0.00 25.16
N TRP A 636 -9.26 1.31 25.32
CA TRP A 636 -9.16 1.95 26.63
C TRP A 636 -10.38 1.61 27.50
N PHE A 637 -11.60 1.79 26.97
CA PHE A 637 -12.82 1.44 27.69
C PHE A 637 -12.85 -0.03 28.12
N MET A 638 -12.45 -0.93 27.22
CA MET A 638 -12.43 -2.37 27.51
C MET A 638 -11.33 -2.77 28.52
N GLN A 639 -10.25 -1.98 28.62
CA GLN A 639 -9.16 -2.21 29.58
C GLN A 639 -9.47 -1.62 30.97
N SER A 640 -10.18 -0.49 31.03
CA SER A 640 -10.40 0.25 32.25
C SER A 640 -11.67 -0.20 33.00
N TYR A 641 -12.58 -0.92 32.34
CA TYR A 641 -13.86 -1.29 32.91
C TYR A 641 -14.11 -2.79 32.89
N GLY A 642 -14.78 -3.27 33.95
CA GLY A 642 -15.16 -4.69 34.13
C GLY A 642 -16.39 -4.87 34.96
N PHE A 643 -16.76 -6.12 35.16
CA PHE A 643 -17.85 -6.53 36.03
C PHE A 643 -17.28 -7.06 37.33
N THR A 644 -17.51 -6.32 38.45
CA THR A 644 -17.16 -6.73 39.81
C THR A 644 -18.38 -7.27 40.54
N GLU A 645 -18.17 -7.82 41.74
CA GLU A 645 -19.28 -8.23 42.63
C GLU A 645 -20.23 -7.07 42.99
N ASN A 646 -19.73 -5.83 42.96
CA ASN A 646 -20.48 -4.61 43.25
C ASN A 646 -21.16 -4.00 42.01
N GLY A 647 -21.04 -4.62 40.85
CA GLY A 647 -21.61 -4.16 39.58
C GLY A 647 -20.56 -3.75 38.54
N PHE A 648 -20.96 -2.97 37.56
CA PHE A 648 -20.09 -2.48 36.50
C PHE A 648 -19.35 -1.23 36.99
N GLY A 649 -18.02 -1.25 36.89
CA GLY A 649 -17.17 -0.15 37.35
C GLY A 649 -15.75 -0.18 36.77
N ALA A 650 -14.93 0.76 37.19
CA ALA A 650 -13.49 0.74 36.91
C ALA A 650 -12.85 -0.42 37.69
N VAL A 651 -11.95 -1.13 37.05
CA VAL A 651 -11.29 -2.33 37.55
C VAL A 651 -9.83 -2.36 37.17
N GLU A 652 -9.03 -3.16 37.86
CA GLU A 652 -7.68 -3.48 37.43
C GLU A 652 -7.68 -4.23 36.09
N GLN A 653 -6.59 -4.15 35.36
CA GLN A 653 -6.50 -4.74 34.04
C GLN A 653 -6.76 -6.26 34.02
N SER A 654 -6.41 -6.96 35.10
CA SER A 654 -6.65 -8.40 35.27
C SER A 654 -8.13 -8.78 35.30
N GLU A 655 -9.00 -7.89 35.78
CA GLU A 655 -10.45 -8.06 35.89
C GLU A 655 -11.24 -7.33 34.80
N SER A 656 -10.55 -6.66 33.87
CA SER A 656 -11.15 -5.88 32.80
C SER A 656 -11.96 -6.73 31.81
N MET A 657 -12.89 -6.10 31.09
CA MET A 657 -13.62 -6.78 30.01
C MET A 657 -12.68 -7.40 28.98
N LEU A 658 -11.54 -6.75 28.71
CA LEU A 658 -10.54 -7.26 27.79
C LEU A 658 -9.87 -8.53 28.33
N ALA A 659 -9.58 -8.61 29.63
CA ALA A 659 -9.06 -9.82 30.27
C ALA A 659 -10.10 -10.97 30.25
N VAL A 660 -11.37 -10.68 30.47
CA VAL A 660 -12.46 -11.67 30.34
C VAL A 660 -12.52 -12.21 28.93
N ILE A 661 -12.44 -11.36 27.90
CA ILE A 661 -12.38 -11.78 26.49
C ILE A 661 -11.12 -12.61 26.22
N GLY A 662 -9.96 -12.15 26.69
CA GLY A 662 -8.70 -12.89 26.56
C GLY A 662 -8.80 -14.29 27.15
N ASN A 663 -9.35 -14.42 28.36
CA ASN A 663 -9.62 -15.71 29.00
C ASN A 663 -10.62 -16.58 28.23
N ALA A 664 -11.64 -15.97 27.62
CA ALA A 664 -12.62 -16.68 26.81
C ALA A 664 -12.06 -17.23 25.50
N ILE A 665 -11.06 -16.55 24.90
CA ILE A 665 -10.50 -16.95 23.60
C ILE A 665 -9.16 -17.66 23.69
N LYS A 666 -8.46 -17.64 24.84
CA LYS A 666 -7.12 -18.24 24.98
C LYS A 666 -7.05 -19.70 24.54
N PHE A 667 -8.17 -20.45 24.67
CA PHE A 667 -8.24 -21.85 24.26
C PHE A 667 -7.98 -22.05 22.75
N ILE A 668 -8.27 -21.03 21.93
CA ILE A 668 -8.01 -21.05 20.49
C ILE A 668 -6.50 -21.12 20.22
N PHE A 669 -5.68 -20.54 21.09
CA PHE A 669 -4.24 -20.42 20.95
C PHE A 669 -3.45 -21.53 21.65
N ILE A 670 -4.11 -22.37 22.47
CA ILE A 670 -3.45 -23.56 23.07
C ILE A 670 -2.79 -24.46 22.03
N PRO A 671 -3.43 -24.78 20.87
CA PRO A 671 -2.79 -25.58 19.83
C PRO A 671 -1.55 -24.94 19.18
N LEU A 672 -1.36 -23.64 19.37
CA LEU A 672 -0.22 -22.86 18.90
C LEU A 672 0.90 -22.74 19.93
N GLY A 673 0.68 -23.26 21.15
CA GLY A 673 1.67 -23.32 22.22
C GLY A 673 1.68 -22.15 23.20
N TRP A 674 0.80 -21.16 23.04
CA TRP A 674 0.75 -19.96 23.87
C TRP A 674 -0.71 -19.63 24.31
N GLY A 675 -1.29 -20.55 25.08
CA GLY A 675 -2.64 -20.42 25.65
C GLY A 675 -2.73 -19.48 26.86
N ASP A 676 -1.85 -18.48 26.95
CA ASP A 676 -1.91 -17.42 27.97
C ASP A 676 -2.91 -16.32 27.53
N TRP A 677 -3.79 -15.91 28.47
CA TRP A 677 -4.77 -14.87 28.21
C TRP A 677 -4.13 -13.51 27.91
N ARG A 678 -2.97 -13.22 28.52
CA ARG A 678 -2.20 -11.98 28.31
C ARG A 678 -1.71 -11.89 26.86
N ALA A 679 -1.16 -12.98 26.36
CA ALA A 679 -0.73 -13.08 24.95
C ALA A 679 -1.91 -12.95 23.97
N ALA A 680 -3.09 -13.51 24.34
CA ALA A 680 -4.30 -13.39 23.56
C ALA A 680 -4.80 -11.93 23.51
N VAL A 681 -4.81 -11.24 24.66
CA VAL A 681 -5.15 -9.82 24.77
C VAL A 681 -4.18 -8.96 23.96
N ALA A 682 -2.86 -9.16 24.12
CA ALA A 682 -1.85 -8.43 23.37
C ALA A 682 -2.00 -8.60 21.86
N SER A 683 -2.39 -9.80 21.39
CA SER A 683 -2.67 -10.03 19.96
C SER A 683 -3.90 -9.26 19.46
N ILE A 684 -4.91 -9.01 20.32
CA ILE A 684 -6.09 -8.19 20.00
C ILE A 684 -5.72 -6.71 19.98
N THR A 685 -5.01 -6.21 21.00
CA THR A 685 -4.58 -4.81 21.05
C THR A 685 -3.64 -4.48 19.90
N GLY A 686 -2.82 -5.44 19.46
CA GLY A 686 -2.03 -5.36 18.22
C GLY A 686 -2.82 -5.20 16.92
N LEU A 687 -4.16 -5.27 16.95
CA LEU A 687 -4.99 -4.83 15.81
C LEU A 687 -5.18 -3.31 15.78
N VAL A 688 -5.03 -2.61 16.88
CA VAL A 688 -5.05 -1.13 16.91
C VAL A 688 -3.77 -0.64 16.22
N ALA A 689 -2.63 -1.02 16.79
CA ALA A 689 -1.31 -0.79 16.25
C ALA A 689 -0.40 -1.95 16.67
N LYS A 690 0.51 -2.40 15.81
CA LYS A 690 1.27 -3.64 16.07
C LYS A 690 2.30 -3.50 17.19
N GLU A 691 2.84 -2.34 17.40
CA GLU A 691 3.71 -2.00 18.52
C GLU A 691 3.01 -2.14 19.88
N ASN A 692 1.70 -1.92 19.93
CA ASN A 692 0.92 -2.08 21.16
C ASN A 692 0.93 -3.51 21.75
N VAL A 693 1.38 -4.50 20.96
CA VAL A 693 1.59 -5.86 21.49
C VAL A 693 2.61 -5.84 22.61
N VAL A 694 3.74 -5.13 22.41
CA VAL A 694 4.82 -5.04 23.40
C VAL A 694 4.37 -4.23 24.61
N GLY A 695 3.84 -3.02 24.40
CA GLY A 695 3.36 -2.18 25.50
C GLY A 695 2.25 -2.85 26.33
N THR A 696 1.28 -3.51 25.69
CA THR A 696 0.24 -4.28 26.42
C THR A 696 0.85 -5.42 27.23
N MET A 697 1.83 -6.14 26.69
CA MET A 697 2.52 -7.18 27.43
C MET A 697 3.30 -6.61 28.61
N GLY A 698 3.98 -5.46 28.44
CA GLY A 698 4.66 -4.75 29.53
C GLY A 698 3.75 -4.53 30.72
N VAL A 699 2.63 -3.91 30.48
CA VAL A 699 1.63 -3.63 31.52
C VAL A 699 1.06 -4.93 32.13
N LEU A 700 0.67 -5.91 31.30
CA LEU A 700 0.05 -7.17 31.78
C LEU A 700 1.03 -8.09 32.52
N TYR A 701 2.33 -7.94 32.33
CA TYR A 701 3.35 -8.68 33.08
C TYR A 701 3.92 -7.88 34.26
N GLY A 702 3.34 -6.69 34.57
CA GLY A 702 3.67 -5.91 35.77
C GLY A 702 4.93 -5.07 35.65
N ALA A 703 5.46 -4.86 34.45
CA ALA A 703 6.61 -4.00 34.22
C ALA A 703 6.24 -2.53 33.91
N GLY A 704 4.93 -2.21 33.78
CA GLY A 704 4.45 -0.88 33.43
C GLY A 704 4.81 -0.49 32.01
N GLU A 705 5.37 0.71 31.81
CA GLU A 705 5.94 1.12 30.54
C GLU A 705 7.25 0.38 30.28
N VAL A 706 7.39 -0.15 29.09
CA VAL A 706 8.55 -0.93 28.68
C VAL A 706 9.17 -0.32 27.43
N ALA A 707 10.49 -0.49 27.24
CA ALA A 707 11.21 -0.11 26.05
C ALA A 707 10.59 -0.75 24.79
N GLU A 708 10.82 -0.17 23.61
CA GLU A 708 10.25 -0.66 22.34
C GLU A 708 10.53 -2.16 22.09
N ASN A 709 11.69 -2.65 22.52
CA ASN A 709 12.08 -4.07 22.40
C ASN A 709 11.51 -4.96 23.51
N GLY A 710 10.93 -4.37 24.58
CA GLY A 710 10.31 -5.08 25.70
C GLY A 710 11.26 -5.90 26.56
N TRP A 711 12.54 -5.51 26.68
CA TRP A 711 13.54 -6.31 27.38
C TRP A 711 13.18 -6.55 28.87
N GLN A 712 12.48 -5.63 29.51
CA GLN A 712 12.05 -5.73 30.90
C GLN A 712 11.12 -6.93 31.16
N ILE A 713 10.42 -7.41 30.13
CA ILE A 713 9.48 -8.55 30.28
C ILE A 713 9.99 -9.86 29.68
N PHE A 714 11.24 -9.92 29.20
CA PHE A 714 11.78 -11.15 28.59
C PHE A 714 11.63 -12.39 29.49
N LYS A 715 12.03 -12.25 30.76
CA LYS A 715 11.95 -13.34 31.76
C LYS A 715 10.50 -13.73 32.06
N SER A 716 9.65 -12.76 32.28
CA SER A 716 8.22 -13.00 32.59
C SER A 716 7.50 -13.66 31.42
N MET A 717 7.77 -13.21 30.20
CA MET A 717 7.20 -13.78 28.99
C MET A 717 7.73 -15.21 28.72
N ALA A 718 9.03 -15.42 28.88
CA ALA A 718 9.61 -16.74 28.72
C ALA A 718 8.98 -17.75 29.69
N ASN A 719 8.79 -17.36 30.95
CA ASN A 719 8.12 -18.18 31.97
C ASN A 719 6.67 -18.48 31.60
N ALA A 720 5.91 -17.48 31.13
CA ALA A 720 4.50 -17.66 30.73
C ALA A 720 4.35 -18.63 29.54
N PHE A 721 5.36 -18.74 28.69
CA PHE A 721 5.40 -19.67 27.56
C PHE A 721 6.18 -20.96 27.91
N ASN A 722 6.37 -21.24 29.20
CA ASN A 722 7.11 -22.43 29.72
C ASN A 722 8.54 -22.53 29.15
N ASN A 723 9.20 -21.42 28.95
CA ASN A 723 10.55 -21.33 28.35
C ASN A 723 10.65 -22.07 26.99
N ASN A 724 9.57 -22.10 26.22
CA ASN A 724 9.51 -22.82 24.94
C ASN A 724 9.74 -21.87 23.75
N PRO A 725 10.93 -21.88 23.12
CA PRO A 725 11.24 -20.99 22.01
C PRO A 725 10.36 -21.26 20.78
N VAL A 726 9.85 -22.50 20.62
CA VAL A 726 8.96 -22.84 19.52
C VAL A 726 7.60 -22.15 19.70
N ALA A 727 7.10 -22.05 20.95
CA ALA A 727 5.89 -21.32 21.27
C ALA A 727 6.06 -19.81 21.02
N GLY A 728 7.21 -19.24 21.41
CA GLY A 728 7.57 -17.86 21.14
C GLY A 728 7.60 -17.55 19.64
N TYR A 729 8.25 -18.41 18.84
CA TYR A 729 8.29 -18.24 17.39
C TYR A 729 6.93 -18.43 16.72
N SER A 730 6.07 -19.32 17.25
CA SER A 730 4.68 -19.48 16.80
C SER A 730 3.87 -18.23 17.06
N PHE A 731 4.03 -17.59 18.23
CA PHE A 731 3.40 -16.32 18.57
C PHE A 731 3.84 -15.20 17.60
N LEU A 732 5.15 -15.11 17.33
CA LEU A 732 5.70 -14.20 16.36
C LEU A 732 5.05 -14.41 14.98
N ALA A 733 5.06 -15.63 14.47
CA ALA A 733 4.52 -15.98 13.15
C ALA A 733 3.04 -15.60 13.02
N PHE A 734 2.24 -15.85 14.08
CA PHE A 734 0.85 -15.45 14.11
C PHE A 734 0.68 -13.93 14.02
N ASN A 735 1.36 -13.16 14.86
CA ASN A 735 1.26 -11.70 14.90
C ASN A 735 1.80 -11.01 13.64
N LEU A 736 2.77 -11.63 12.97
CA LEU A 736 3.29 -11.13 11.68
C LEU A 736 2.29 -11.32 10.53
N LEU A 737 1.62 -12.46 10.48
CA LEU A 737 0.78 -12.86 9.33
C LEU A 737 -0.70 -12.63 9.52
N CYS A 738 -1.20 -12.45 10.75
CA CYS A 738 -2.62 -12.17 11.03
C CYS A 738 -3.06 -10.82 10.46
N ALA A 739 -4.33 -10.49 10.65
CA ALA A 739 -4.88 -9.21 10.22
C ALA A 739 -3.97 -8.04 10.64
N PRO A 740 -3.71 -7.08 9.76
CA PRO A 740 -2.88 -5.92 10.09
C PRO A 740 -3.61 -4.96 11.03
N CYS A 741 -2.97 -3.84 11.37
CA CYS A 741 -3.58 -2.79 12.19
C CYS A 741 -4.86 -2.22 11.54
N PHE A 742 -5.74 -1.63 12.37
CA PHE A 742 -7.01 -1.06 11.89
C PHE A 742 -6.83 -0.02 10.78
N ALA A 743 -5.76 0.75 10.81
CA ALA A 743 -5.43 1.67 9.72
C ALA A 743 -5.26 0.94 8.37
N ALA A 744 -4.53 -0.18 8.37
CA ALA A 744 -4.33 -0.99 7.17
C ALA A 744 -5.62 -1.73 6.78
N ILE A 745 -6.43 -2.19 7.74
CA ILE A 745 -7.76 -2.76 7.46
C ILE A 745 -8.67 -1.71 6.80
N GLY A 746 -8.62 -0.46 7.26
CA GLY A 746 -9.30 0.66 6.62
C GLY A 746 -8.86 0.90 5.17
N ALA A 747 -7.55 0.80 4.90
CA ALA A 747 -7.01 0.85 3.55
C ALA A 747 -7.47 -0.34 2.69
N ILE A 748 -7.44 -1.57 3.23
CA ILE A 748 -7.96 -2.78 2.56
C ILE A 748 -9.43 -2.59 2.19
N ARG A 749 -10.28 -2.12 3.12
CA ARG A 749 -11.70 -1.86 2.87
C ARG A 749 -11.91 -0.88 1.73
N ARG A 750 -11.10 0.17 1.68
CA ARG A 750 -11.17 1.19 0.63
C ARG A 750 -10.75 0.63 -0.73
N GLU A 751 -9.62 -0.08 -0.80
CA GLU A 751 -9.09 -0.59 -2.07
C GLU A 751 -9.88 -1.78 -2.60
N MET A 752 -10.50 -2.58 -1.72
CA MET A 752 -11.43 -3.66 -2.09
C MET A 752 -12.78 -3.13 -2.57
N ASN A 753 -13.19 -1.93 -2.12
CA ASN A 753 -14.48 -1.28 -2.39
C ASN A 753 -15.69 -2.22 -2.26
N ASN A 754 -15.58 -3.26 -1.46
CA ASN A 754 -16.60 -4.29 -1.26
C ASN A 754 -16.42 -4.95 0.12
N GLY A 755 -17.47 -4.89 0.96
CA GLY A 755 -17.43 -5.45 2.31
C GLY A 755 -17.18 -6.97 2.34
N LYS A 756 -17.72 -7.74 1.38
CA LYS A 756 -17.50 -9.20 1.32
C LYS A 756 -16.03 -9.52 1.07
N TRP A 757 -15.40 -8.81 0.15
CA TRP A 757 -13.98 -8.98 -0.16
C TRP A 757 -13.07 -8.53 0.99
N THR A 758 -13.45 -7.48 1.70
CA THR A 758 -12.73 -7.03 2.90
C THR A 758 -12.73 -8.11 3.98
N TRP A 759 -13.89 -8.64 4.32
CA TRP A 759 -14.00 -9.73 5.30
C TRP A 759 -13.30 -11.00 4.85
N PHE A 760 -13.37 -11.32 3.57
CA PHE A 760 -12.63 -12.45 3.00
C PHE A 760 -11.12 -12.27 3.15
N ALA A 761 -10.59 -11.07 2.88
CA ALA A 761 -9.16 -10.76 3.04
C ALA A 761 -8.71 -10.94 4.49
N ILE A 762 -9.45 -10.38 5.46
CA ILE A 762 -9.14 -10.48 6.89
C ILE A 762 -9.21 -11.95 7.36
N ALA A 763 -10.29 -12.65 7.00
CA ALA A 763 -10.45 -14.05 7.37
C ALA A 763 -9.36 -14.94 6.78
N TYR A 764 -8.97 -14.69 5.52
CA TYR A 764 -7.87 -15.39 4.86
C TYR A 764 -6.53 -15.16 5.58
N GLN A 765 -6.20 -13.90 5.92
CA GLN A 765 -4.97 -13.55 6.62
C GLN A 765 -4.91 -14.22 8.00
N CYS A 766 -5.98 -14.12 8.80
CA CYS A 766 -6.04 -14.77 10.11
C CYS A 766 -5.96 -16.30 10.01
N SER A 767 -6.65 -16.91 9.03
CA SER A 767 -6.63 -18.36 8.85
C SER A 767 -5.24 -18.86 8.43
N LEU A 768 -4.58 -18.17 7.50
CA LEU A 768 -3.23 -18.51 7.07
C LEU A 768 -2.23 -18.36 8.21
N ALA A 769 -2.30 -17.26 8.98
CA ALA A 769 -1.48 -17.01 10.15
C ALA A 769 -1.63 -18.14 11.18
N TYR A 770 -2.88 -18.53 11.46
CA TYR A 770 -3.17 -19.61 12.40
C TYR A 770 -2.59 -20.95 11.94
N VAL A 771 -2.79 -21.30 10.68
CA VAL A 771 -2.28 -22.56 10.09
C VAL A 771 -0.76 -22.61 10.12
N ILE A 772 -0.09 -21.51 9.74
CA ILE A 772 1.38 -21.44 9.74
C ILE A 772 1.91 -21.52 11.18
N ALA A 773 1.35 -20.77 12.12
CA ALA A 773 1.74 -20.79 13.52
C ALA A 773 1.53 -22.19 14.15
N LEU A 774 0.43 -22.86 13.83
CA LEU A 774 0.13 -24.22 14.27
C LEU A 774 1.17 -25.22 13.71
N ILE A 775 1.50 -25.13 12.43
CA ILE A 775 2.54 -25.97 11.82
C ILE A 775 3.87 -25.76 12.53
N ILE A 776 4.28 -24.51 12.74
CA ILE A 776 5.54 -24.17 13.41
C ILE A 776 5.58 -24.78 14.80
N TYR A 777 4.54 -24.59 15.61
CA TYR A 777 4.52 -25.11 16.96
C TYR A 777 4.49 -26.63 17.01
N GLN A 778 3.58 -27.29 16.31
CA GLN A 778 3.39 -28.73 16.40
C GLN A 778 4.56 -29.52 15.80
N VAL A 779 5.10 -29.05 14.66
CA VAL A 779 6.30 -29.68 14.06
C VAL A 779 7.54 -29.39 14.89
N GLY A 780 7.72 -28.13 15.33
CA GLY A 780 8.86 -27.74 16.16
C GLY A 780 8.88 -28.47 17.50
N SER A 781 7.71 -28.59 18.17
CA SER A 781 7.58 -29.37 19.41
C SER A 781 7.86 -30.87 19.23
N ALA A 782 7.47 -31.45 18.08
CA ALA A 782 7.78 -32.82 17.76
C ALA A 782 9.31 -33.04 17.57
N VAL A 783 10.00 -32.05 16.96
CA VAL A 783 11.48 -32.10 16.80
C VAL A 783 12.21 -31.94 18.16
N THR A 784 11.67 -31.15 19.08
CA THR A 784 12.25 -30.95 20.42
C THR A 784 11.83 -32.02 21.42
N GLY A 785 11.11 -33.07 20.99
CA GLY A 785 10.76 -34.23 21.82
C GLY A 785 9.45 -34.13 22.57
N ASN A 786 8.74 -32.99 22.50
CA ASN A 786 7.42 -32.77 23.12
C ASN A 786 6.30 -33.05 22.09
N ILE A 787 5.91 -34.30 21.92
CA ILE A 787 4.96 -34.70 20.88
C ILE A 787 3.52 -34.55 21.41
N HIS A 788 2.72 -33.76 20.74
CA HIS A 788 1.28 -33.71 20.86
C HIS A 788 0.62 -34.47 19.70
N PRO A 789 0.21 -35.75 19.86
CA PRO A 789 -0.15 -36.60 18.71
C PRO A 789 -1.29 -36.02 17.86
N ILE A 790 -2.33 -35.49 18.49
CA ILE A 790 -3.50 -34.91 17.79
C ILE A 790 -3.07 -33.65 17.03
N GLY A 791 -2.32 -32.76 17.66
CA GLY A 791 -1.84 -31.52 17.07
C GLY A 791 -0.91 -31.77 15.89
N LEU A 792 -0.01 -32.76 16.01
CA LEU A 792 0.90 -33.15 14.93
C LEU A 792 0.15 -33.68 13.70
N VAL A 793 -0.89 -34.51 13.92
CA VAL A 793 -1.72 -35.02 12.81
C VAL A 793 -2.42 -33.85 12.10
N VAL A 794 -2.97 -32.88 12.85
CA VAL A 794 -3.61 -31.68 12.28
C VAL A 794 -2.57 -30.86 11.49
N ALA A 795 -1.36 -30.69 12.02
CA ALA A 795 -0.28 -29.97 11.32
C ALA A 795 0.10 -30.66 10.00
N ILE A 796 0.21 -32.00 9.99
CA ILE A 796 0.50 -32.75 8.77
C ILE A 796 -0.63 -32.59 7.74
N VAL A 797 -1.88 -32.63 8.17
CA VAL A 797 -3.04 -32.39 7.29
C VAL A 797 -2.98 -30.97 6.71
N CYS A 798 -2.65 -29.97 7.51
CA CYS A 798 -2.48 -28.59 7.05
C CYS A 798 -1.32 -28.47 6.04
N ILE A 799 -0.19 -29.09 6.29
CA ILE A 799 0.93 -29.15 5.34
C ILE A 799 0.51 -29.81 4.03
N ALA A 800 -0.16 -30.95 4.12
CA ALA A 800 -0.69 -31.63 2.93
C ALA A 800 -1.69 -30.79 2.15
N ALA A 801 -2.54 -30.03 2.84
CA ALA A 801 -3.49 -29.09 2.21
C ALA A 801 -2.77 -27.92 1.50
N ILE A 802 -1.71 -27.36 2.10
CA ILE A 802 -0.88 -26.34 1.45
C ILE A 802 -0.18 -26.90 0.22
N ILE A 803 0.46 -28.09 0.34
CA ILE A 803 1.13 -28.76 -0.79
C ILE A 803 0.11 -29.08 -1.89
N TRP A 804 -1.06 -29.61 -1.54
CA TRP A 804 -2.12 -29.84 -2.52
C TRP A 804 -2.55 -28.55 -3.21
N GLY A 805 -2.70 -27.44 -2.47
CA GLY A 805 -3.00 -26.11 -3.03
C GLY A 805 -1.92 -25.64 -4.01
N LEU A 806 -0.64 -25.93 -3.72
CA LEU A 806 0.49 -25.56 -4.57
C LEU A 806 0.61 -26.44 -5.83
N VAL A 807 0.24 -27.73 -5.76
CA VAL A 807 0.42 -28.72 -6.85
C VAL A 807 -0.83 -28.87 -7.73
N ARG A 808 -2.03 -28.62 -7.19
CA ARG A 808 -3.29 -28.76 -7.98
C ARG A 808 -3.23 -27.96 -9.28
N PRO A 809 -3.84 -28.47 -10.37
CA PRO A 809 -3.93 -27.71 -11.63
C PRO A 809 -4.74 -26.42 -11.43
N ALA A 810 -4.41 -25.40 -12.22
CA ALA A 810 -5.20 -24.17 -12.22
C ALA A 810 -6.65 -24.45 -12.65
N ALA A 811 -7.60 -23.83 -11.99
CA ALA A 811 -8.99 -23.87 -12.43
C ALA A 811 -9.08 -23.24 -13.84
N LYS A 812 -9.82 -23.84 -14.75
CA LYS A 812 -10.12 -23.21 -16.04
C LYS A 812 -10.94 -21.95 -15.76
N ASP A 813 -10.61 -20.88 -16.46
CA ASP A 813 -11.44 -19.68 -16.48
C ASP A 813 -12.76 -20.09 -17.14
N ASP A 814 -13.83 -20.18 -16.35
CA ASP A 814 -15.18 -20.26 -16.89
C ASP A 814 -15.51 -18.82 -17.32
N LYS A 815 -15.06 -18.43 -18.55
CA LYS A 815 -15.48 -17.20 -19.20
C LYS A 815 -16.95 -17.22 -19.57
#